data_888bb7f6a7ec1444ae0fbf17e5e22a52
#
_entry.id   888bb7f6a7ec1444ae0fbf17e5e22a52
#
_cell.length_a   1.000
_cell.length_b   1.000
_cell.length_c   1.000
_cell.angle_alpha   90.00
_cell.angle_beta   90.00
_cell.angle_gamma   90.00
#
_symmetry.space_group_name_H-M   'P 1'
#
loop_
_entity.id
_entity.type
_entity.pdbx_description
1 polymer ?
#
loop_
_entity_poly.entity_id
_entity_poly.type
_entity_poly.pdbx_seq_one_letter_code
_entity_poly.pdbx_strand_id
1 'polypeptide(L)'
;MARQPDMPGARDGRVRQPAGTPPPDGSKPPAGGSPTPAMPPRRTWLSFLIILVANILLVRYLFPNPDEAVKVPYTLFKQEVTKRNVARIYSRGASLTGRFRTPVTYPATADSASRVQPRPVTHFATTLPEFVDPGLESLLIANDVEISAEPIQEGNTWLSLLFSFAPALLIIALYVWLFRRAAKQGGGLGGALTGGLGKSTAKRFDQSAEDKVTFEDVAGIDEAENELVEIVDFLKDPGKYTRLGGTAPKGVLLVGAPGTGKTLLARAVAGEAGVPFFSMAGSEFVEMIVGVGAARVRDLFKQAREHAPAIIFIDELDSIGRARGQTVLGGSSEQEQTLNQILTEMDGFSSREGIIVLAATNQPDVLDRALLRPGRFDRRVVVNLPDKKGRKAILEVHTRRVPLAPDTSLEEVASATPGLSGADLRNLVNEAALLAARREQNDVRQKDFLDALEKIILGPERPLLLSQHDRERIAYHESGHAILGLVVPGADPVHRVTIVPRGQALGVTYQRPDSDRYNYPEGYLRARIVGMLGGRAAEEVVYGTKTTGAENDIEQASSLARNMVTRWGMSERLGMVQLAPKQNPYLNSLDGYAGSAKVVSEATARAIDEEVLKIISDSHDEATRLLTEHRRELDALADALLARETLDEQEILEVTGLPAAPSLETGKVPV
;
A
#
# COMPACT_ATOMS: atom_id res chain seq x y z
N MET A 1 52.62 -3.97 50.98
CA MET A 1 53.93 -4.36 50.43
C MET A 1 53.86 -4.07 48.93
N ALA A 2 54.45 -3.00 48.53
CA ALA A 2 55.73 -2.75 47.88
C ALA A 2 55.63 -2.98 46.40
N ARG A 3 55.96 -2.14 45.47
CA ARG A 3 56.66 -0.84 45.27
C ARG A 3 56.69 -0.61 43.76
N GLN A 4 56.47 0.63 43.34
CA GLN A 4 57.00 1.20 42.09
C GLN A 4 58.55 1.15 42.11
N PRO A 5 59.22 1.37 40.93
CA PRO A 5 59.65 2.70 40.55
C PRO A 5 59.67 2.89 38.97
N ASP A 6 59.50 4.05 38.51
CA ASP A 6 60.29 5.28 38.23
C ASP A 6 60.73 5.47 36.76
N MET A 7 60.47 6.69 36.28
CA MET A 7 60.95 7.37 35.08
C MET A 7 62.49 7.56 34.99
N PRO A 8 63.07 8.05 33.84
CA PRO A 8 63.06 9.44 33.37
C PRO A 8 63.13 9.57 31.80
N GLY A 9 62.95 10.66 31.14
CA GLY A 9 63.14 12.07 31.29
C GLY A 9 63.43 12.75 29.95
N ALA A 10 62.73 13.80 29.63
CA ALA A 10 63.02 15.10 29.06
C ALA A 10 63.94 15.32 27.84
N ARG A 11 63.43 16.14 26.90
CA ARG A 11 63.96 17.49 26.40
C ARG A 11 63.28 17.87 25.10
N ASP A 12 62.50 18.90 25.13
CA ASP A 12 62.74 20.33 24.77
C ASP A 12 63.19 20.58 23.33
N GLY A 13 62.43 21.39 22.59
CA GLY A 13 62.75 21.92 21.28
C GLY A 13 61.71 22.93 20.77
N ARG A 14 61.61 24.13 21.39
CA ARG A 14 60.90 25.28 20.83
C ARG A 14 61.67 25.81 19.64
N VAL A 15 60.98 26.11 18.51
CA VAL A 15 61.42 27.14 17.58
C VAL A 15 60.22 28.01 17.14
N ARG A 16 60.45 29.29 17.18
CA ARG A 16 59.60 30.46 17.05
C ARG A 16 59.00 30.63 15.66
N GLN A 17 57.83 31.27 15.63
CA GLN A 17 57.28 32.01 14.52
C GLN A 17 58.16 33.22 14.11
N PRO A 18 58.01 33.73 12.89
CA PRO A 18 57.86 35.15 12.75
C PRO A 18 56.57 35.53 11.99
N ALA A 19 56.18 36.78 12.33
CA ALA A 19 54.96 37.48 12.00
C ALA A 19 54.93 38.04 10.55
N GLY A 20 53.75 38.06 9.98
CA GLY A 20 53.07 39.20 9.39
C GLY A 20 53.52 39.78 8.07
N THR A 21 52.56 39.79 7.12
CA THR A 21 52.23 40.99 6.32
C THR A 21 50.83 40.81 5.71
N PRO A 22 50.00 41.88 5.57
CA PRO A 22 48.63 41.79 5.07
C PRO A 22 48.59 41.80 3.54
N PRO A 23 47.48 41.30 2.93
CA PRO A 23 47.33 41.27 1.47
C PRO A 23 46.84 42.60 0.90
N PRO A 24 47.19 42.92 -0.34
CA PRO A 24 46.61 44.07 -1.08
C PRO A 24 45.28 43.70 -1.74
N ASP A 25 44.46 44.70 -1.78
CA ASP A 25 43.12 44.87 -2.30
C ASP A 25 42.99 44.56 -3.81
N GLY A 26 41.85 44.01 -4.21
CA GLY A 26 41.22 44.32 -5.50
C GLY A 26 41.67 43.59 -6.75
N SER A 27 41.05 42.41 -7.04
CA SER A 27 40.79 42.06 -8.45
C SER A 27 39.51 41.22 -8.58
N LYS A 28 38.57 41.76 -9.38
CA LYS A 28 37.34 41.10 -9.82
C LYS A 28 37.65 39.74 -10.50
N PRO A 29 36.82 38.72 -10.29
CA PRO A 29 36.94 37.49 -11.06
C PRO A 29 36.51 37.72 -12.51
N PRO A 30 37.16 37.09 -13.50
CA PRO A 30 36.78 37.20 -14.91
C PRO A 30 35.46 36.46 -15.17
N ALA A 31 34.66 37.09 -16.04
CA ALA A 31 33.38 36.62 -16.51
C ALA A 31 33.44 35.18 -17.04
N GLY A 32 32.44 34.39 -16.65
CA GLY A 32 32.29 33.01 -16.98
C GLY A 32 32.33 32.71 -18.48
N GLY A 33 33.28 31.90 -18.87
CA GLY A 33 33.28 31.21 -20.16
C GLY A 33 32.14 30.18 -20.18
N SER A 34 31.31 30.27 -21.21
CA SER A 34 30.27 29.27 -21.48
C SER A 34 30.88 27.86 -21.57
N PRO A 35 30.30 26.87 -20.93
CA PRO A 35 30.80 25.53 -21.05
C PRO A 35 30.65 25.05 -22.51
N THR A 36 31.77 24.71 -23.15
CA THR A 36 31.78 23.97 -24.42
C THR A 36 31.01 22.68 -24.27
N PRO A 37 30.10 22.33 -25.20
CA PRO A 37 29.32 21.10 -25.10
C PRO A 37 30.26 19.90 -25.19
N ALA A 38 30.33 19.12 -24.12
CA ALA A 38 31.07 17.88 -24.07
C ALA A 38 30.50 16.88 -25.10
N MET A 39 31.38 16.24 -25.90
CA MET A 39 30.97 15.19 -26.82
C MET A 39 30.30 14.05 -26.07
N PRO A 40 29.20 13.48 -26.59
CA PRO A 40 28.51 12.37 -25.94
C PRO A 40 29.42 11.13 -25.85
N PRO A 41 29.31 10.33 -24.77
CA PRO A 41 30.17 9.19 -24.54
C PRO A 41 30.03 8.15 -25.66
N ARG A 42 31.12 7.42 -25.96
CA ARG A 42 31.21 6.42 -27.05
C ARG A 42 30.06 5.42 -27.13
N ARG A 43 29.37 5.12 -26.02
CA ARG A 43 28.21 4.23 -25.97
C ARG A 43 26.96 4.80 -26.68
N THR A 44 26.78 6.09 -26.72
CA THR A 44 25.65 6.75 -27.43
C THR A 44 25.80 6.66 -28.94
N TRP A 45 27.02 6.70 -29.45
CA TRP A 45 27.30 6.50 -30.86
C TRP A 45 27.03 5.06 -31.33
N LEU A 46 27.28 4.07 -30.45
CA LEU A 46 26.97 2.67 -30.75
C LEU A 46 25.46 2.41 -30.83
N SER A 47 24.70 2.97 -29.92
CA SER A 47 23.24 2.88 -29.94
C SER A 47 22.64 3.57 -31.17
N PHE A 48 23.21 4.69 -31.57
CA PHE A 48 22.82 5.41 -32.78
C PHE A 48 23.08 4.59 -34.06
N LEU A 49 24.25 3.97 -34.15
CA LEU A 49 24.61 3.11 -35.25
C LEU A 49 23.67 1.88 -35.35
N ILE A 50 23.32 1.27 -34.24
CA ILE A 50 22.38 0.14 -34.17
C ILE A 50 20.97 0.57 -34.65
N ILE A 51 20.47 1.73 -34.22
CA ILE A 51 19.18 2.25 -34.67
C ILE A 51 19.19 2.59 -36.16
N LEU A 52 20.27 3.15 -36.66
CA LEU A 52 20.44 3.46 -38.09
C LEU A 52 20.43 2.18 -38.94
N VAL A 53 21.19 1.15 -38.54
CA VAL A 53 21.21 -0.13 -39.22
C VAL A 53 19.85 -0.83 -39.17
N ALA A 54 19.20 -0.82 -38.02
CA ALA A 54 17.85 -1.38 -37.87
C ALA A 54 16.82 -0.66 -38.76
N ASN A 55 16.93 0.67 -38.89
CA ASN A 55 16.06 1.45 -39.76
C ASN A 55 16.30 1.14 -41.26
N ILE A 56 17.57 1.01 -41.68
CA ILE A 56 17.90 0.61 -43.07
C ILE A 56 17.35 -0.78 -43.37
N LEU A 57 17.49 -1.72 -42.44
CA LEU A 57 16.95 -3.08 -42.58
C LEU A 57 15.41 -3.07 -42.60
N LEU A 58 14.78 -2.24 -41.81
CA LEU A 58 13.33 -2.10 -41.77
C LEU A 58 12.77 -1.50 -43.06
N VAL A 59 13.43 -0.47 -43.61
CA VAL A 59 13.01 0.15 -44.89
C VAL A 59 13.18 -0.86 -46.05
N ARG A 60 14.26 -1.66 -46.06
CA ARG A 60 14.48 -2.71 -47.06
C ARG A 60 13.49 -3.87 -46.92
N TYR A 61 12.98 -4.13 -45.71
CA TYR A 61 11.97 -5.16 -45.46
C TYR A 61 10.55 -4.69 -45.83
N LEU A 62 10.22 -3.43 -45.53
CA LEU A 62 8.89 -2.87 -45.78
C LEU A 62 8.66 -2.45 -47.25
N PHE A 63 9.73 -2.11 -47.99
CA PHE A 63 9.67 -1.70 -49.39
C PHE A 63 10.57 -2.60 -50.26
N PRO A 64 10.18 -3.87 -50.49
CA PRO A 64 10.88 -4.70 -51.46
C PRO A 64 10.70 -4.10 -52.88
N ASN A 65 11.79 -3.97 -53.66
CA ASN A 65 11.69 -3.51 -55.04
C ASN A 65 10.87 -4.54 -55.86
N PRO A 66 9.72 -4.18 -56.40
CA PRO A 66 8.85 -5.13 -57.10
C PRO A 66 9.34 -5.56 -58.47
N ASP A 67 10.40 -4.93 -59.05
CA ASP A 67 10.88 -5.13 -60.42
C ASP A 67 12.32 -5.75 -60.49
N GLU A 68 12.68 -6.59 -59.57
CA GLU A 68 13.97 -7.27 -59.62
C GLU A 68 13.96 -8.34 -60.75
N ALA A 69 14.65 -8.05 -61.90
CA ALA A 69 14.79 -8.97 -63.00
C ALA A 69 15.45 -10.29 -62.53
N VAL A 70 14.77 -11.40 -62.75
CA VAL A 70 15.24 -12.72 -62.30
C VAL A 70 16.37 -13.19 -63.24
N LYS A 71 17.49 -13.58 -62.65
CA LYS A 71 18.59 -14.16 -63.43
C LYS A 71 18.19 -15.51 -64.01
N VAL A 72 18.18 -15.59 -65.33
CA VAL A 72 17.89 -16.82 -66.09
C VAL A 72 19.10 -17.26 -66.88
N PRO A 73 19.32 -18.58 -67.11
CA PRO A 73 20.40 -19.07 -67.93
C PRO A 73 20.30 -18.57 -69.39
N TYR A 74 21.47 -18.32 -70.01
CA TYR A 74 21.51 -17.87 -71.41
C TYR A 74 20.85 -18.86 -72.37
N THR A 75 20.89 -20.16 -72.11
CA THR A 75 20.25 -21.22 -72.89
C THR A 75 18.72 -21.09 -72.88
N LEU A 76 18.11 -20.77 -71.70
CA LEU A 76 16.67 -20.52 -71.58
C LEU A 76 16.27 -19.26 -72.36
N PHE A 77 17.06 -18.20 -72.24
CA PHE A 77 16.84 -16.97 -73.01
C PHE A 77 16.82 -17.27 -74.52
N LYS A 78 17.84 -18.02 -75.08
CA LYS A 78 17.89 -18.37 -76.50
C LYS A 78 16.72 -19.23 -76.94
N GLN A 79 16.26 -20.16 -76.09
CA GLN A 79 15.06 -20.96 -76.39
C GLN A 79 13.79 -20.10 -76.48
N GLU A 80 13.62 -19.15 -75.58
CA GLU A 80 12.45 -18.28 -75.55
C GLU A 80 12.50 -17.23 -76.71
N VAL A 81 13.68 -16.81 -77.13
CA VAL A 81 13.83 -16.01 -78.36
C VAL A 81 13.33 -16.80 -79.59
N THR A 82 13.74 -18.06 -79.74
CA THR A 82 13.33 -18.93 -80.84
C THR A 82 11.83 -19.20 -80.83
N LYS A 83 11.19 -19.21 -79.64
CA LYS A 83 9.72 -19.32 -79.48
C LYS A 83 8.97 -17.99 -79.69
N ARG A 84 9.67 -16.89 -80.06
CA ARG A 84 9.13 -15.52 -80.22
C ARG A 84 8.50 -14.96 -78.92
N ASN A 85 8.94 -15.47 -77.74
CA ASN A 85 8.39 -15.07 -76.48
C ASN A 85 9.15 -13.90 -75.79
N VAL A 86 10.17 -13.36 -76.40
CA VAL A 86 10.92 -12.19 -75.92
C VAL A 86 10.36 -10.94 -76.61
N ALA A 87 9.93 -9.96 -75.83
CA ALA A 87 9.35 -8.72 -76.37
C ALA A 87 10.42 -7.65 -76.62
N ARG A 88 11.28 -7.42 -75.64
CA ARG A 88 12.31 -6.38 -75.68
C ARG A 88 13.52 -6.79 -74.84
N ILE A 89 14.69 -6.41 -75.27
CA ILE A 89 15.95 -6.56 -74.49
C ILE A 89 16.68 -5.23 -74.41
N TYR A 90 17.38 -5.06 -73.27
CA TYR A 90 18.28 -3.97 -73.02
C TYR A 90 19.68 -4.54 -72.78
N SER A 91 20.64 -4.09 -73.58
CA SER A 91 22.03 -4.51 -73.47
C SER A 91 22.83 -3.49 -72.68
N ARG A 92 23.54 -3.94 -71.67
CA ARG A 92 24.52 -3.16 -70.89
C ARG A 92 25.80 -3.92 -70.72
N GLY A 93 26.73 -3.77 -71.65
CA GLY A 93 27.91 -4.59 -71.74
C GLY A 93 27.57 -6.07 -71.92
N ALA A 94 28.14 -6.96 -71.11
CA ALA A 94 27.85 -8.39 -71.13
C ALA A 94 26.51 -8.79 -70.47
N SER A 95 25.77 -7.87 -69.85
CA SER A 95 24.49 -8.14 -69.19
C SER A 95 23.34 -7.76 -70.11
N LEU A 96 22.43 -8.70 -70.32
CA LEU A 96 21.16 -8.48 -71.03
C LEU A 96 20.02 -8.54 -70.01
N THR A 97 19.19 -7.51 -69.99
CA THR A 97 17.91 -7.54 -69.29
C THR A 97 16.80 -7.44 -70.28
N GLY A 98 15.67 -8.07 -70.03
CA GLY A 98 14.56 -8.05 -70.96
C GLY A 98 13.21 -8.47 -70.35
N ARG A 99 12.19 -8.45 -71.22
CA ARG A 99 10.83 -8.82 -70.85
C ARG A 99 10.31 -9.92 -71.77
N PHE A 100 9.73 -10.97 -71.17
CA PHE A 100 8.98 -11.97 -71.90
C PHE A 100 7.59 -11.45 -72.27
N ARG A 101 7.01 -11.87 -73.42
CA ARG A 101 5.64 -11.59 -73.86
C ARG A 101 4.62 -12.33 -72.99
N THR A 102 4.91 -13.60 -72.69
CA THR A 102 4.16 -14.43 -71.74
C THR A 102 5.07 -14.87 -70.60
N PRO A 103 4.58 -14.87 -69.33
CA PRO A 103 5.42 -15.28 -68.20
C PRO A 103 5.97 -16.69 -68.37
N VAL A 104 7.25 -16.87 -68.12
CA VAL A 104 7.96 -18.16 -68.18
C VAL A 104 8.19 -18.63 -66.74
N THR A 105 7.79 -19.87 -66.43
CA THR A 105 8.05 -20.44 -65.10
C THR A 105 9.52 -20.87 -64.97
N TYR A 106 10.24 -20.25 -64.07
CA TYR A 106 11.66 -20.59 -63.81
C TYR A 106 11.92 -20.74 -62.31
N PRO A 107 12.62 -21.81 -61.91
CA PRO A 107 13.07 -22.99 -62.68
C PRO A 107 11.92 -23.90 -63.12
N ALA A 108 12.07 -24.65 -64.24
CA ALA A 108 11.03 -25.50 -64.81
C ALA A 108 10.65 -26.69 -63.94
N THR A 109 11.54 -27.16 -63.09
CA THR A 109 11.34 -28.20 -62.04
C THR A 109 11.92 -27.74 -60.74
N ALA A 110 11.29 -28.10 -59.62
CA ALA A 110 11.82 -27.82 -58.30
C ALA A 110 13.12 -28.62 -58.11
N ASP A 111 14.24 -27.94 -58.24
CA ASP A 111 15.57 -28.56 -58.00
C ASP A 111 15.85 -28.55 -56.50
N SER A 112 15.99 -29.73 -55.90
CA SER A 112 16.17 -29.91 -54.45
C SER A 112 17.49 -29.33 -53.91
N ALA A 113 18.39 -28.88 -54.79
CA ALA A 113 19.68 -28.28 -54.41
C ALA A 113 19.63 -26.74 -54.28
N SER A 114 18.68 -26.05 -54.90
CA SER A 114 18.65 -24.59 -54.97
C SER A 114 17.36 -23.99 -54.41
N ARG A 115 16.97 -24.21 -53.24
CA ARG A 115 15.82 -23.58 -52.45
C ARG A 115 14.93 -22.52 -53.15
N VAL A 116 14.92 -22.48 -54.49
CA VAL A 116 14.14 -21.54 -55.31
C VAL A 116 12.87 -22.22 -55.77
N GLN A 117 11.71 -21.74 -55.35
CA GLN A 117 10.41 -22.24 -55.81
C GLN A 117 10.12 -21.76 -57.24
N PRO A 118 9.52 -22.60 -58.10
CA PRO A 118 9.09 -22.20 -59.43
C PRO A 118 8.13 -20.99 -59.36
N ARG A 119 8.50 -19.91 -60.05
CA ARG A 119 7.66 -18.70 -60.11
C ARG A 119 7.55 -18.19 -61.54
N PRO A 120 6.41 -17.58 -61.91
CA PRO A 120 6.29 -16.96 -63.21
C PRO A 120 7.16 -15.71 -63.27
N VAL A 121 8.03 -15.63 -64.28
CA VAL A 121 9.01 -14.58 -64.52
C VAL A 121 8.60 -13.79 -65.75
N THR A 122 8.39 -12.49 -65.60
CA THR A 122 8.09 -11.58 -66.71
C THR A 122 9.31 -10.75 -67.10
N HIS A 123 10.14 -10.35 -66.11
CA HIS A 123 11.36 -9.60 -66.33
C HIS A 123 12.54 -10.50 -66.04
N PHE A 124 13.49 -10.61 -66.96
CA PHE A 124 14.66 -11.46 -66.84
C PHE A 124 15.96 -10.69 -66.94
N ALA A 125 17.01 -11.22 -66.37
CA ALA A 125 18.39 -10.80 -66.57
C ALA A 125 19.21 -12.04 -66.97
N THR A 126 20.06 -11.92 -67.97
CA THR A 126 20.98 -12.96 -68.37
C THR A 126 22.35 -12.35 -68.69
N THR A 127 23.43 -13.11 -68.58
CA THR A 127 24.78 -12.66 -68.92
C THR A 127 25.21 -13.36 -70.22
N LEU A 128 25.70 -12.58 -71.15
CA LEU A 128 26.31 -13.12 -72.39
C LEU A 128 27.58 -13.88 -72.07
N PRO A 129 27.71 -15.11 -72.49
CA PRO A 129 29.01 -15.82 -72.40
C PRO A 129 30.07 -15.16 -73.28
N GLU A 130 31.33 -15.22 -72.92
CA GLU A 130 32.45 -14.61 -73.68
C GLU A 130 32.59 -15.18 -75.11
N PHE A 131 32.02 -16.37 -75.37
CA PHE A 131 32.03 -17.01 -76.71
C PHE A 131 30.63 -16.79 -77.37
N VAL A 132 30.23 -15.56 -77.56
CA VAL A 132 28.95 -15.27 -78.23
C VAL A 132 28.93 -15.66 -79.67
N ASP A 133 27.88 -16.39 -80.11
CA ASP A 133 27.58 -16.72 -81.51
C ASP A 133 27.42 -15.43 -82.33
N PRO A 134 28.19 -15.22 -83.38
CA PRO A 134 28.08 -14.03 -84.27
C PRO A 134 26.66 -13.80 -84.84
N GLY A 135 25.81 -14.82 -84.80
CA GLY A 135 24.43 -14.76 -85.31
C GLY A 135 23.39 -14.34 -84.29
N LEU A 136 23.75 -13.98 -83.05
CA LEU A 136 22.75 -13.62 -82.01
C LEU A 136 21.85 -12.40 -82.40
N GLU A 137 22.48 -11.39 -82.98
CA GLU A 137 21.77 -10.19 -83.43
C GLU A 137 20.77 -10.49 -84.55
N SER A 138 21.17 -11.22 -85.53
CA SER A 138 20.35 -11.68 -86.64
C SER A 138 19.20 -12.59 -86.15
N LEU A 139 19.44 -13.43 -85.12
CA LEU A 139 18.43 -14.27 -84.50
C LEU A 139 17.39 -13.43 -83.75
N LEU A 140 17.79 -12.39 -83.07
CA LEU A 140 16.88 -11.47 -82.33
C LEU A 140 16.00 -10.66 -83.28
N ILE A 141 16.60 -10.12 -84.37
CA ILE A 141 15.89 -9.37 -85.40
C ILE A 141 14.89 -10.26 -86.15
N ALA A 142 15.28 -11.51 -86.49
CA ALA A 142 14.41 -12.47 -87.18
C ALA A 142 13.22 -12.93 -86.35
N ASN A 143 13.27 -12.77 -85.04
CA ASN A 143 12.17 -13.11 -84.09
C ASN A 143 11.45 -11.90 -83.50
N ASP A 144 11.52 -10.72 -84.13
CA ASP A 144 10.82 -9.48 -83.78
C ASP A 144 11.10 -9.06 -82.31
N VAL A 145 12.32 -9.15 -81.85
CA VAL A 145 12.77 -8.68 -80.53
C VAL A 145 13.29 -7.26 -80.67
N GLU A 146 12.68 -6.33 -79.93
CA GLU A 146 13.19 -4.95 -79.88
C GLU A 146 14.50 -4.89 -79.07
N ILE A 147 15.56 -4.39 -79.70
CA ILE A 147 16.91 -4.30 -79.11
C ILE A 147 17.16 -2.84 -78.76
N SER A 148 17.34 -2.54 -77.48
CA SER A 148 17.74 -1.22 -76.98
C SER A 148 19.08 -1.31 -76.26
N ALA A 149 19.97 -0.36 -76.55
CA ALA A 149 21.22 -0.17 -75.81
C ALA A 149 21.08 1.05 -74.93
N GLU A 150 21.25 0.89 -73.63
CA GLU A 150 21.34 2.05 -72.76
C GLU A 150 22.78 2.53 -72.71
N PRO A 151 23.02 3.86 -72.89
CA PRO A 151 24.36 4.41 -72.64
C PRO A 151 24.71 4.20 -71.17
N ILE A 152 25.95 3.94 -70.85
CA ILE A 152 26.46 3.89 -69.51
C ILE A 152 26.37 5.34 -68.97
N GLN A 153 25.22 5.69 -68.38
CA GLN A 153 25.11 6.93 -67.66
C GLN A 153 26.01 6.83 -66.42
N GLU A 154 27.05 7.62 -66.35
CA GLU A 154 27.66 8.04 -65.10
C GLU A 154 26.63 8.89 -64.37
N GLY A 155 25.64 8.22 -63.77
CA GLY A 155 24.69 8.85 -62.89
C GLY A 155 25.44 9.50 -61.74
N ASN A 156 25.14 10.78 -61.46
CA ASN A 156 25.66 11.53 -60.34
C ASN A 156 25.38 10.74 -59.06
N THR A 157 26.32 9.85 -58.75
CA THR A 157 26.26 8.90 -57.63
C THR A 157 26.07 9.60 -56.30
N TRP A 158 26.50 10.84 -56.23
CA TRP A 158 26.38 11.63 -55.02
C TRP A 158 24.94 12.20 -54.79
N LEU A 159 24.19 12.49 -55.85
CA LEU A 159 22.79 12.91 -55.73
C LEU A 159 21.89 11.72 -55.30
N SER A 160 22.12 10.53 -55.81
CA SER A 160 21.41 9.32 -55.39
C SER A 160 21.76 8.93 -53.96
N LEU A 161 22.98 9.13 -53.49
CA LEU A 161 23.38 8.98 -52.10
C LEU A 161 22.70 10.02 -51.22
N LEU A 162 22.61 11.30 -51.65
CA LEU A 162 21.95 12.35 -50.88
C LEU A 162 20.44 12.04 -50.69
N PHE A 163 19.74 11.56 -51.73
CA PHE A 163 18.34 11.15 -51.61
C PHE A 163 18.14 9.88 -50.79
N SER A 164 19.09 8.93 -50.83
CA SER A 164 19.04 7.74 -49.97
C SER A 164 19.25 8.05 -48.50
N PHE A 165 20.02 9.10 -48.17
CA PHE A 165 20.29 9.51 -46.80
C PHE A 165 19.35 10.67 -46.33
N ALA A 166 18.57 11.30 -47.20
CA ALA A 166 17.69 12.40 -46.85
C ALA A 166 16.71 12.07 -45.71
N PRO A 167 16.03 10.91 -45.67
CA PRO A 167 15.17 10.55 -44.55
C PRO A 167 15.94 10.42 -43.23
N ALA A 168 17.13 9.82 -43.28
CA ALA A 168 17.98 9.66 -42.10
C ALA A 168 18.47 11.01 -41.57
N LEU A 169 18.87 11.93 -42.46
CA LEU A 169 19.28 13.28 -42.12
C LEU A 169 18.13 14.11 -41.54
N LEU A 170 16.90 13.91 -42.06
CA LEU A 170 15.69 14.56 -41.53
C LEU A 170 15.35 14.08 -40.12
N ILE A 171 15.49 12.77 -39.85
CA ILE A 171 15.31 12.18 -38.51
C ILE A 171 16.38 12.71 -37.56
N ILE A 172 17.63 12.81 -38.00
CA ILE A 172 18.73 13.37 -37.20
C ILE A 172 18.47 14.84 -36.89
N ALA A 173 18.05 15.63 -37.89
CA ALA A 173 17.74 17.05 -37.71
C ALA A 173 16.55 17.23 -36.76
N LEU A 174 15.49 16.40 -36.87
CA LEU A 174 14.35 16.39 -35.96
C LEU A 174 14.79 16.00 -34.53
N TYR A 175 15.66 15.00 -34.41
CA TYR A 175 16.18 14.57 -33.10
C TYR A 175 17.05 15.64 -32.45
N VAL A 176 17.93 16.28 -33.22
CA VAL A 176 18.76 17.42 -32.73
C VAL A 176 17.88 18.62 -32.37
N TRP A 177 16.82 18.89 -33.15
CA TRP A 177 15.87 19.96 -32.84
C TRP A 177 15.06 19.67 -31.57
N LEU A 178 14.55 18.44 -31.41
CA LEU A 178 13.88 17.98 -30.19
C LEU A 178 14.81 18.05 -28.98
N PHE A 179 16.06 17.61 -29.15
CA PHE A 179 17.08 17.65 -28.11
C PHE A 179 17.42 19.09 -27.69
N ARG A 180 17.58 20.00 -28.67
CA ARG A 180 17.80 21.43 -28.41
C ARG A 180 16.61 22.11 -27.77
N ARG A 181 15.39 21.71 -28.14
CA ARG A 181 14.16 22.23 -27.55
C ARG A 181 13.99 21.72 -26.12
N ALA A 182 14.26 20.44 -25.86
CA ALA A 182 14.26 19.86 -24.52
C ALA A 182 15.36 20.43 -23.61
N ALA A 183 16.52 20.73 -24.16
CA ALA A 183 17.63 21.38 -23.44
C ALA A 183 17.31 22.84 -23.06
N LYS A 184 16.53 23.56 -23.87
CA LYS A 184 16.08 24.94 -23.57
C LYS A 184 14.98 25.02 -22.52
N GLN A 185 14.24 23.91 -22.27
CA GLN A 185 13.21 23.80 -21.23
C GLN A 185 13.72 23.18 -19.92
N GLY A 186 15.02 23.14 -19.70
CA GLY A 186 15.62 22.73 -18.42
C GLY A 186 15.72 21.23 -18.17
N GLY A 187 15.50 20.38 -19.16
CA GLY A 187 15.66 18.93 -19.00
C GLY A 187 16.01 18.24 -20.30
N GLY A 188 17.24 17.75 -20.43
CA GLY A 188 17.61 16.87 -21.53
C GLY A 188 16.80 15.55 -21.51
N LEU A 189 16.69 14.85 -22.66
CA LEU A 189 15.92 13.59 -22.80
C LEU A 189 16.34 12.50 -21.79
N GLY A 190 17.57 12.56 -21.26
CA GLY A 190 18.02 11.77 -20.10
C GLY A 190 17.38 12.23 -18.79
N GLY A 191 17.04 13.52 -18.65
CA GLY A 191 16.31 14.07 -17.52
C GLY A 191 14.81 13.83 -17.56
N ALA A 192 14.21 13.65 -18.74
CA ALA A 192 12.77 13.33 -18.87
C ALA A 192 12.48 11.85 -18.59
N LEU A 193 13.41 10.94 -18.91
CA LEU A 193 13.28 9.50 -18.64
C LEU A 193 13.73 9.09 -17.22
N THR A 194 14.66 9.84 -16.61
CA THR A 194 15.16 9.53 -15.26
C THR A 194 14.85 10.62 -14.24
N GLY A 195 14.69 11.88 -14.64
CA GLY A 195 14.43 13.00 -13.74
C GLY A 195 12.97 13.14 -13.30
N GLY A 196 12.04 12.45 -13.98
CA GLY A 196 10.64 12.34 -13.56
C GLY A 196 10.38 11.20 -12.58
N LEU A 197 11.14 10.10 -12.70
CA LEU A 197 10.96 8.90 -11.88
C LEU A 197 11.55 9.04 -10.46
N GLY A 198 12.44 9.98 -10.22
CA GLY A 198 13.07 10.21 -8.92
C GLY A 198 12.60 11.48 -8.20
N LYS A 199 11.66 12.25 -8.77
CA LYS A 199 11.07 13.39 -8.06
C LYS A 199 10.06 12.88 -7.05
N SER A 200 10.17 13.39 -5.84
CA SER A 200 9.19 13.14 -4.79
C SER A 200 7.81 13.64 -5.24
N THR A 201 6.80 12.76 -5.12
CA THR A 201 5.38 13.12 -5.25
C THR A 201 4.84 13.68 -3.93
N ALA A 202 5.72 14.05 -2.99
CA ALA A 202 5.34 14.57 -1.69
C ALA A 202 4.34 15.72 -1.86
N LYS A 203 3.18 15.55 -1.25
CA LYS A 203 2.17 16.58 -1.20
C LYS A 203 2.65 17.66 -0.23
N ARG A 204 3.06 18.78 -0.77
CA ARG A 204 3.26 19.99 0.02
C ARG A 204 1.87 20.55 0.35
N PHE A 205 1.50 20.51 1.59
CA PHE A 205 0.36 21.28 2.08
C PHE A 205 0.84 22.69 2.39
N ASP A 206 0.72 23.59 1.41
CA ASP A 206 0.78 25.01 1.69
C ASP A 206 -0.49 25.36 2.46
N GLN A 207 -0.32 25.84 3.68
CA GLN A 207 -1.42 26.21 4.55
C GLN A 207 -2.01 27.56 4.07
N SER A 208 -2.91 27.50 3.07
CA SER A 208 -3.86 28.59 2.87
C SER A 208 -4.72 28.69 4.14
N ALA A 209 -5.07 29.89 4.54
CA ALA A 209 -5.75 30.15 5.82
C ALA A 209 -7.09 29.39 5.99
N GLU A 210 -7.65 28.84 4.92
CA GLU A 210 -8.90 28.09 4.89
C GLU A 210 -8.77 26.58 5.22
N ASP A 211 -7.54 25.98 5.12
CA ASP A 211 -7.29 24.55 5.32
C ASP A 211 -6.37 24.24 6.51
N LYS A 212 -6.17 25.21 7.40
CA LYS A 212 -5.28 25.07 8.55
C LYS A 212 -5.90 24.16 9.60
N VAL A 213 -5.36 22.95 9.78
CA VAL A 213 -5.71 22.03 10.87
C VAL A 213 -4.90 22.40 12.10
N THR A 214 -5.57 22.57 13.24
CA THR A 214 -4.97 22.87 14.54
C THR A 214 -5.33 21.80 15.57
N PHE A 215 -4.81 21.89 16.79
CA PHE A 215 -5.19 20.98 17.88
C PHE A 215 -6.69 21.07 18.23
N GLU A 216 -7.36 22.19 17.94
CA GLU A 216 -8.81 22.32 18.13
C GLU A 216 -9.65 21.39 17.22
N ASP A 217 -9.06 20.90 16.12
CA ASP A 217 -9.68 19.95 15.19
C ASP A 217 -9.38 18.49 15.55
N VAL A 218 -8.53 18.29 16.56
CA VAL A 218 -8.11 16.97 17.03
C VAL A 218 -8.58 16.82 18.47
N ALA A 219 -9.40 15.83 18.74
CA ALA A 219 -9.98 15.62 20.06
C ALA A 219 -9.71 14.19 20.57
N GLY A 220 -9.73 14.01 21.89
CA GLY A 220 -9.67 12.71 22.52
C GLY A 220 -8.29 12.05 22.54
N ILE A 221 -7.22 12.82 22.38
CA ILE A 221 -5.83 12.38 22.42
C ILE A 221 -4.94 13.33 23.23
N ASP A 222 -5.46 13.87 24.32
CA ASP A 222 -4.82 14.90 25.15
C ASP A 222 -3.40 14.51 25.60
N GLU A 223 -3.17 13.22 25.93
CA GLU A 223 -1.85 12.73 26.32
C GLU A 223 -0.83 12.87 25.19
N ALA A 224 -1.20 12.43 23.99
CA ALA A 224 -0.33 12.52 22.82
C ALA A 224 -0.13 13.98 22.37
N GLU A 225 -1.13 14.83 22.51
CA GLU A 225 -1.06 16.25 22.24
C GLU A 225 -0.04 16.94 23.15
N ASN A 226 -0.13 16.70 24.46
CA ASN A 226 0.80 17.27 25.44
C ASN A 226 2.28 16.93 25.14
N GLU A 227 2.56 15.71 24.67
CA GLU A 227 3.93 15.33 24.26
C GLU A 227 4.38 16.07 23.00
N LEU A 228 3.45 16.45 22.12
CA LEU A 228 3.76 17.13 20.85
C LEU A 228 3.78 18.65 20.97
N VAL A 229 3.16 19.25 22.00
CA VAL A 229 3.24 20.69 22.30
C VAL A 229 4.69 21.13 22.46
N GLU A 230 5.54 20.33 23.10
CA GLU A 230 6.99 20.63 23.22
C GLU A 230 7.66 20.78 21.85
N ILE A 231 7.22 20.01 20.85
CA ILE A 231 7.74 20.06 19.49
C ILE A 231 7.27 21.33 18.78
N VAL A 232 6.02 21.70 18.97
CA VAL A 232 5.45 22.95 18.46
C VAL A 232 6.19 24.15 19.03
N ASP A 233 6.38 24.17 20.35
CA ASP A 233 7.12 25.24 21.03
C ASP A 233 8.56 25.34 20.54
N PHE A 234 9.25 24.21 20.33
CA PHE A 234 10.59 24.20 19.77
C PHE A 234 10.63 24.75 18.34
N LEU A 235 9.66 24.43 17.49
CA LEU A 235 9.60 24.93 16.12
C LEU A 235 9.27 26.42 16.09
N LYS A 236 8.46 26.93 17.02
CA LYS A 236 8.12 28.35 17.16
C LYS A 236 9.29 29.17 17.71
N ASP A 237 9.99 28.68 18.75
CA ASP A 237 11.15 29.35 19.38
C ASP A 237 12.28 28.37 19.73
N PRO A 238 13.13 28.02 18.75
CA PRO A 238 14.29 27.16 18.98
C PRO A 238 15.30 27.75 19.98
N GLY A 239 15.37 29.09 20.06
CA GLY A 239 16.33 29.80 20.91
C GLY A 239 16.13 29.55 22.40
N LYS A 240 14.88 29.40 22.83
CA LYS A 240 14.52 29.10 24.23
C LYS A 240 15.18 27.82 24.75
N TYR A 241 15.20 26.78 23.92
CA TYR A 241 15.72 25.47 24.30
C TYR A 241 17.22 25.35 24.12
N THR A 242 17.77 25.87 23.00
CA THR A 242 19.20 25.79 22.71
C THR A 242 20.07 26.58 23.69
N ARG A 243 19.54 27.65 24.28
CA ARG A 243 20.21 28.44 25.32
C ARG A 243 20.51 27.62 26.58
N LEU A 244 19.69 26.63 26.91
CA LEU A 244 19.83 25.74 28.03
C LEU A 244 20.56 24.42 27.69
N GLY A 245 21.04 24.29 26.44
CA GLY A 245 21.67 23.07 25.93
C GLY A 245 20.69 21.99 25.46
N GLY A 246 19.40 22.28 25.46
CA GLY A 246 18.37 21.37 24.93
C GLY A 246 18.47 21.23 23.41
N THR A 247 18.24 20.03 22.91
CA THR A 247 18.17 19.72 21.48
C THR A 247 16.81 19.12 21.16
N ALA A 248 16.19 19.55 20.04
CA ALA A 248 14.96 18.92 19.57
C ALA A 248 15.20 17.45 19.23
N PRO A 249 14.18 16.60 19.41
CA PRO A 249 14.20 15.29 18.80
C PRO A 249 14.27 15.42 17.28
N LYS A 250 15.08 14.61 16.62
CA LYS A 250 15.15 14.60 15.15
C LYS A 250 13.94 13.92 14.55
N GLY A 251 13.43 12.90 15.24
CA GLY A 251 12.29 12.14 14.75
C GLY A 251 11.38 11.69 15.89
N VAL A 252 10.08 11.69 15.61
CA VAL A 252 9.02 11.22 16.50
C VAL A 252 8.21 10.17 15.79
N LEU A 253 8.02 9.03 16.46
CA LEU A 253 7.21 7.93 15.96
C LEU A 253 5.84 7.94 16.64
N LEU A 254 4.77 8.18 15.85
CA LEU A 254 3.39 8.06 16.28
C LEU A 254 2.97 6.59 16.16
N VAL A 255 2.59 5.99 17.27
CA VAL A 255 2.19 4.58 17.34
C VAL A 255 0.75 4.48 17.81
N GLY A 256 -0.07 3.65 17.18
CA GLY A 256 -1.46 3.43 17.63
C GLY A 256 -2.27 2.62 16.64
N ALA A 257 -3.49 2.24 17.04
CA ALA A 257 -4.43 1.52 16.18
C ALA A 257 -4.78 2.33 14.91
N PRO A 258 -5.20 1.67 13.82
CA PRO A 258 -5.70 2.39 12.65
C PRO A 258 -6.92 3.26 13.04
N GLY A 259 -7.06 4.41 12.38
CA GLY A 259 -8.18 5.33 12.64
C GLY A 259 -8.10 6.20 13.89
N THR A 260 -7.02 6.12 14.70
CA THR A 260 -6.84 6.93 15.91
C THR A 260 -6.45 8.40 15.63
N GLY A 261 -6.29 8.81 14.37
CA GLY A 261 -6.02 10.20 14.01
C GLY A 261 -4.54 10.58 13.92
N LYS A 262 -3.59 9.64 13.85
CA LYS A 262 -2.14 9.91 13.76
C LYS A 262 -1.76 10.89 12.65
N THR A 263 -2.30 10.71 11.46
CA THR A 263 -2.06 11.60 10.32
C THR A 263 -2.65 12.99 10.53
N LEU A 264 -3.84 13.07 11.17
CA LEU A 264 -4.49 14.33 11.52
C LEU A 264 -3.68 15.08 12.57
N LEU A 265 -3.21 14.38 13.61
CA LEU A 265 -2.35 14.92 14.66
C LEU A 265 -1.04 15.48 14.09
N ALA A 266 -0.39 14.77 13.17
CA ALA A 266 0.83 15.28 12.53
C ALA A 266 0.58 16.57 11.73
N ARG A 267 -0.57 16.69 11.07
CA ARG A 267 -0.99 17.93 10.40
C ARG A 267 -1.29 19.06 11.39
N ALA A 268 -1.94 18.73 12.51
CA ALA A 268 -2.25 19.70 13.55
C ALA A 268 -0.96 20.30 14.17
N VAL A 269 0.06 19.45 14.41
CA VAL A 269 1.38 19.93 14.88
C VAL A 269 1.99 20.94 13.90
N ALA A 270 1.95 20.65 12.61
CA ALA A 270 2.48 21.56 11.60
C ALA A 270 1.66 22.85 11.50
N GLY A 271 0.31 22.72 11.58
CA GLY A 271 -0.59 23.85 11.60
C GLY A 271 -0.41 24.74 12.82
N GLU A 272 -0.28 24.14 13.99
CA GLU A 272 -0.04 24.87 15.24
C GLU A 272 1.32 25.57 15.24
N ALA A 273 2.37 24.89 14.75
CA ALA A 273 3.70 25.48 14.61
C ALA A 273 3.79 26.53 13.48
N GLY A 274 2.85 26.53 12.52
CA GLY A 274 2.87 27.44 11.36
C GLY A 274 3.99 27.14 10.38
N VAL A 275 4.44 25.88 10.27
CA VAL A 275 5.55 25.45 9.41
C VAL A 275 5.06 24.61 8.22
N PRO A 276 5.79 24.57 7.10
CA PRO A 276 5.49 23.72 5.95
C PRO A 276 5.43 22.23 6.34
N PHE A 277 4.46 21.53 5.76
CA PHE A 277 4.23 20.11 6.00
C PHE A 277 4.41 19.30 4.70
N PHE A 278 5.39 18.41 4.69
CA PHE A 278 5.68 17.52 3.58
C PHE A 278 5.25 16.11 3.94
N SER A 279 4.21 15.59 3.29
CA SER A 279 3.66 14.27 3.59
C SER A 279 3.88 13.28 2.46
N MET A 280 4.28 12.06 2.84
CA MET A 280 4.41 10.93 1.92
C MET A 280 4.07 9.63 2.64
N ALA A 281 3.35 8.73 1.97
CA ALA A 281 3.11 7.39 2.51
C ALA A 281 4.34 6.50 2.29
N GLY A 282 4.63 5.59 3.23
CA GLY A 282 5.72 4.65 3.10
C GLY A 282 5.62 3.79 1.84
N SER A 283 4.39 3.43 1.44
CA SER A 283 4.12 2.70 0.19
C SER A 283 4.53 3.47 -1.08
N GLU A 284 4.54 4.81 -1.07
CA GLU A 284 4.94 5.64 -2.20
C GLU A 284 6.45 5.59 -2.49
N PHE A 285 7.24 5.10 -1.54
CA PHE A 285 8.67 4.88 -1.74
C PHE A 285 8.99 3.52 -2.37
N VAL A 286 8.03 2.57 -2.36
CA VAL A 286 8.23 1.22 -2.90
C VAL A 286 7.94 1.23 -4.39
N GLU A 287 8.97 0.94 -5.19
CA GLU A 287 8.89 0.88 -6.66
C GLU A 287 9.56 -0.38 -7.18
N MET A 288 9.20 -0.82 -8.38
CA MET A 288 9.86 -1.96 -9.02
C MET A 288 11.28 -1.65 -9.55
N ILE A 289 11.62 -0.36 -9.64
CA ILE A 289 12.92 0.10 -10.17
C ILE A 289 13.84 0.43 -9.01
N VAL A 290 14.91 -0.33 -8.88
CA VAL A 290 15.91 -0.16 -7.82
C VAL A 290 16.50 1.26 -7.82
N GLY A 291 16.49 1.90 -6.65
CA GLY A 291 17.06 3.23 -6.41
C GLY A 291 16.11 4.40 -6.60
N VAL A 292 14.90 4.21 -7.11
CA VAL A 292 13.89 5.27 -7.26
C VAL A 292 13.37 5.71 -5.90
N GLY A 293 13.05 4.78 -4.99
CA GLY A 293 12.63 5.08 -3.63
C GLY A 293 13.68 5.90 -2.87
N ALA A 294 14.95 5.50 -2.93
CA ALA A 294 16.04 6.27 -2.32
C ALA A 294 16.22 7.67 -2.93
N ALA A 295 15.95 7.84 -4.23
CA ALA A 295 15.99 9.15 -4.87
C ALA A 295 14.84 10.04 -4.40
N ARG A 296 13.63 9.51 -4.20
CA ARG A 296 12.47 10.24 -3.63
C ARG A 296 12.73 10.68 -2.20
N VAL A 297 13.35 9.81 -1.38
CA VAL A 297 13.76 10.18 -0.01
C VAL A 297 14.69 11.39 -0.04
N ARG A 298 15.76 11.35 -0.85
CA ARG A 298 16.70 12.49 -0.98
C ARG A 298 16.02 13.77 -1.42
N ASP A 299 15.10 13.69 -2.38
CA ASP A 299 14.38 14.84 -2.90
C ASP A 299 13.42 15.42 -1.84
N LEU A 300 12.72 14.58 -1.08
CA LEU A 300 11.84 14.98 0.02
C LEU A 300 12.62 15.75 1.10
N PHE A 301 13.73 15.18 1.58
CA PHE A 301 14.57 15.84 2.60
C PHE A 301 15.22 17.11 2.07
N LYS A 302 15.60 17.16 0.78
CA LYS A 302 16.11 18.37 0.14
C LYS A 302 15.07 19.49 0.12
N GLN A 303 13.83 19.18 -0.30
CA GLN A 303 12.73 20.15 -0.30
C GLN A 303 12.44 20.69 1.10
N ALA A 304 12.45 19.84 2.11
CA ALA A 304 12.26 20.25 3.49
C ALA A 304 13.38 21.19 3.98
N ARG A 305 14.65 20.91 3.63
CA ARG A 305 15.79 21.80 3.94
C ARG A 305 15.67 23.18 3.28
N GLU A 306 15.17 23.23 2.05
CA GLU A 306 14.96 24.48 1.32
C GLU A 306 13.87 25.37 1.95
N HIS A 307 12.98 24.78 2.77
CA HIS A 307 11.84 25.45 3.40
C HIS A 307 11.88 25.37 4.94
N ALA A 308 13.03 25.13 5.52
CA ALA A 308 13.16 25.04 6.98
C ALA A 308 12.82 26.39 7.67
N PRO A 309 12.12 26.40 8.83
CA PRO A 309 11.70 25.22 9.60
C PRO A 309 10.54 24.47 8.93
N ALA A 310 10.56 23.13 8.98
CA ALA A 310 9.59 22.29 8.29
C ALA A 310 9.36 20.93 9.00
N ILE A 311 8.21 20.32 8.75
CA ILE A 311 7.91 18.97 9.20
C ILE A 311 7.85 18.03 7.99
N ILE A 312 8.58 16.90 8.07
CA ILE A 312 8.45 15.78 7.17
C ILE A 312 7.56 14.74 7.87
N PHE A 313 6.52 14.25 7.20
CA PHE A 313 5.66 13.21 7.71
C PHE A 313 5.70 11.97 6.81
N ILE A 314 6.03 10.83 7.40
CA ILE A 314 6.04 9.53 6.73
C ILE A 314 4.94 8.68 7.33
N ASP A 315 3.85 8.49 6.59
CA ASP A 315 2.76 7.62 7.03
C ASP A 315 3.06 6.15 6.68
N GLU A 316 2.48 5.22 7.42
CA GLU A 316 2.66 3.77 7.21
C GLU A 316 4.15 3.38 7.11
N LEU A 317 4.97 3.84 8.05
CA LEU A 317 6.41 3.56 8.05
C LEU A 317 6.73 2.06 8.01
N ASP A 318 5.83 1.21 8.52
CA ASP A 318 5.94 -0.25 8.50
C ASP A 318 5.93 -0.86 7.09
N SER A 319 5.48 -0.13 6.07
CA SER A 319 5.54 -0.58 4.68
C SER A 319 6.98 -0.68 4.14
N ILE A 320 7.91 0.14 4.67
CA ILE A 320 9.33 0.19 4.27
C ILE A 320 10.29 -0.13 5.39
N GLY A 321 9.85 -0.01 6.64
CA GLY A 321 10.68 -0.10 7.84
C GLY A 321 10.80 -1.48 8.46
N ARG A 322 10.39 -2.57 7.79
CA ARG A 322 10.40 -3.92 8.36
C ARG A 322 11.80 -4.44 8.66
N ALA A 323 11.92 -5.21 9.75
CA ALA A 323 13.16 -5.85 10.15
C ALA A 323 13.65 -6.86 9.11
N ARG A 324 14.97 -6.94 8.94
CA ARG A 324 15.64 -7.81 7.96
C ARG A 324 15.31 -9.29 8.19
N GLY A 325 15.01 -10.02 7.13
CA GLY A 325 14.82 -11.49 7.14
C GLY A 325 13.37 -11.99 7.22
N GLN A 326 12.36 -11.13 7.23
CA GLN A 326 10.95 -11.55 7.26
C GLN A 326 10.28 -11.62 5.86
N THR A 327 10.97 -11.24 4.81
CA THR A 327 10.42 -11.25 3.44
C THR A 327 11.06 -12.35 2.59
N VAL A 328 10.27 -13.32 2.19
CA VAL A 328 10.64 -14.40 1.25
C VAL A 328 10.26 -13.90 -0.14
N LEU A 329 11.26 -13.73 -1.04
CA LEU A 329 11.20 -13.40 -2.47
C LEU A 329 11.34 -11.90 -2.89
N GLY A 330 12.53 -11.58 -3.39
CA GLY A 330 12.78 -10.63 -4.51
C GLY A 330 12.59 -9.12 -4.30
N GLY A 331 11.74 -8.68 -3.39
CA GLY A 331 11.45 -7.25 -3.15
C GLY A 331 12.26 -6.57 -2.03
N SER A 332 13.04 -7.34 -1.29
CA SER A 332 13.72 -6.85 -0.08
C SER A 332 14.84 -5.84 -0.32
N SER A 333 15.53 -5.91 -1.47
CA SER A 333 16.71 -5.08 -1.70
C SER A 333 16.39 -3.59 -1.92
N GLU A 334 15.24 -3.26 -2.53
CA GLU A 334 14.84 -1.87 -2.75
C GLU A 334 14.30 -1.22 -1.47
N GLN A 335 13.48 -1.96 -0.72
CA GLN A 335 12.98 -1.50 0.58
C GLN A 335 14.14 -1.24 1.55
N GLU A 336 15.12 -2.15 1.61
CA GLU A 336 16.32 -1.96 2.43
C GLU A 336 17.17 -0.75 1.97
N GLN A 337 17.29 -0.53 0.67
CA GLN A 337 18.01 0.62 0.14
C GLN A 337 17.29 1.93 0.48
N THR A 338 15.97 1.96 0.39
CA THR A 338 15.15 3.10 0.75
C THR A 338 15.21 3.39 2.25
N LEU A 339 15.09 2.34 3.08
CA LEU A 339 15.27 2.44 4.53
C LEU A 339 16.64 3.01 4.90
N ASN A 340 17.71 2.45 4.33
CA ASN A 340 19.07 2.94 4.57
C ASN A 340 19.25 4.39 4.12
N GLN A 341 18.56 4.84 3.06
CA GLN A 341 18.57 6.24 2.65
C GLN A 341 17.86 7.13 3.68
N ILE A 342 16.69 6.71 4.21
CA ILE A 342 16.02 7.47 5.30
C ILE A 342 16.95 7.59 6.51
N LEU A 343 17.57 6.50 6.93
CA LEU A 343 18.53 6.51 8.04
C LEU A 343 19.70 7.47 7.77
N THR A 344 20.23 7.46 6.56
CA THR A 344 21.34 8.34 6.15
C THR A 344 20.93 9.82 6.15
N GLU A 345 19.73 10.12 5.65
CA GLU A 345 19.23 11.51 5.66
C GLU A 345 18.95 11.98 7.09
N MET A 346 18.41 11.12 7.97
CA MET A 346 18.18 11.46 9.38
C MET A 346 19.49 11.66 10.15
N ASP A 347 20.51 10.87 9.86
CA ASP A 347 21.83 11.04 10.48
C ASP A 347 22.54 12.31 9.96
N GLY A 348 22.25 12.69 8.69
CA GLY A 348 22.91 13.76 7.97
C GLY A 348 22.46 15.19 8.32
N PHE A 349 21.31 15.39 8.98
CA PHE A 349 20.89 16.73 9.43
C PHE A 349 21.09 16.94 10.94
N SER A 350 21.29 18.19 11.31
CA SER A 350 21.43 18.59 12.71
C SER A 350 20.09 19.09 13.25
N SER A 351 19.85 18.92 14.55
CA SER A 351 18.66 19.48 15.23
C SER A 351 18.55 21.00 15.13
N ARG A 352 19.61 21.68 14.66
CA ARG A 352 19.62 23.14 14.46
C ARG A 352 19.02 23.58 13.14
N GLU A 353 18.82 22.65 12.19
CA GLU A 353 18.25 22.98 10.88
C GLU A 353 16.73 23.23 10.94
N GLY A 354 16.08 22.97 12.08
CA GLY A 354 14.64 23.21 12.25
C GLY A 354 13.76 22.21 11.51
N ILE A 355 14.31 21.04 11.13
CA ILE A 355 13.56 19.98 10.49
C ILE A 355 13.23 18.91 11.53
N ILE A 356 11.97 18.50 11.59
CA ILE A 356 11.51 17.40 12.42
C ILE A 356 10.82 16.35 11.52
N VAL A 357 11.19 15.08 11.72
CA VAL A 357 10.59 13.97 11.01
C VAL A 357 9.55 13.32 11.90
N LEU A 358 8.28 13.40 11.54
CA LEU A 358 7.21 12.62 12.16
C LEU A 358 7.00 11.36 11.33
N ALA A 359 6.81 10.22 11.95
CA ALA A 359 6.38 9.01 11.25
C ALA A 359 5.21 8.37 11.99
N ALA A 360 4.33 7.70 11.25
CA ALA A 360 3.22 6.95 11.84
C ALA A 360 3.32 5.47 11.47
N THR A 361 2.97 4.62 12.42
CA THR A 361 2.86 3.17 12.21
C THR A 361 1.73 2.58 13.03
N ASN A 362 1.11 1.54 12.48
CA ASN A 362 0.17 0.69 13.21
C ASN A 362 0.87 -0.55 13.82
N GLN A 363 2.11 -0.85 13.38
CA GLN A 363 2.84 -2.06 13.72
C GLN A 363 4.28 -1.75 14.21
N PRO A 364 4.46 -1.22 15.42
CA PRO A 364 5.78 -0.80 15.88
C PRO A 364 6.77 -1.97 16.03
N ASP A 365 6.27 -3.19 16.30
CA ASP A 365 7.11 -4.37 16.58
C ASP A 365 7.76 -4.95 15.32
N VAL A 366 7.25 -4.64 14.13
CA VAL A 366 7.86 -5.11 12.87
C VAL A 366 8.96 -4.17 12.37
N LEU A 367 9.11 -2.98 12.98
CA LEU A 367 10.10 -1.99 12.55
C LEU A 367 11.53 -2.43 12.85
N ASP A 368 12.44 -2.11 11.93
CA ASP A 368 13.88 -2.29 12.15
C ASP A 368 14.34 -1.44 13.35
N ARG A 369 15.03 -2.10 14.29
CA ARG A 369 15.57 -1.45 15.48
C ARG A 369 16.53 -0.30 15.17
N ALA A 370 17.10 -0.28 13.98
CA ALA A 370 17.94 0.82 13.52
C ALA A 370 17.18 2.15 13.42
N LEU A 371 15.88 2.13 13.12
CA LEU A 371 15.03 3.32 13.11
C LEU A 371 14.83 3.92 14.51
N LEU A 372 14.81 3.07 15.53
CA LEU A 372 14.49 3.44 16.92
C LEU A 372 15.74 3.82 17.74
N ARG A 373 16.92 3.95 17.10
CA ARG A 373 18.15 4.37 17.79
C ARG A 373 18.13 5.87 18.09
N PRO A 374 18.78 6.31 19.20
CA PRO A 374 18.95 7.73 19.51
C PRO A 374 19.51 8.52 18.30
N GLY A 375 18.94 9.71 18.06
CA GLY A 375 19.27 10.55 16.92
C GLY A 375 18.50 10.26 15.64
N ARG A 376 17.51 9.34 15.69
CA ARG A 376 16.57 9.02 14.62
C ARG A 376 15.15 9.18 15.14
N PHE A 377 14.32 8.11 15.21
CA PHE A 377 13.04 8.14 15.90
C PHE A 377 13.24 7.84 17.38
N ASP A 378 13.79 8.80 18.09
CA ASP A 378 14.19 8.68 19.49
C ASP A 378 13.04 8.97 20.47
N ARG A 379 11.96 9.60 20.01
CA ARG A 379 10.73 9.78 20.79
C ARG A 379 9.60 8.95 20.18
N ARG A 380 8.86 8.27 21.05
CA ARG A 380 7.69 7.48 20.65
C ARG A 380 6.48 8.05 21.38
N VAL A 381 5.46 8.46 20.63
CA VAL A 381 4.18 8.95 21.12
C VAL A 381 3.11 7.92 20.82
N VAL A 382 2.42 7.44 21.85
CA VAL A 382 1.37 6.44 21.71
C VAL A 382 0.03 7.16 21.59
N VAL A 383 -0.68 6.92 20.47
CA VAL A 383 -2.02 7.44 20.23
C VAL A 383 -3.02 6.32 20.51
N ASN A 384 -3.55 6.32 21.72
CA ASN A 384 -4.52 5.34 22.19
C ASN A 384 -5.91 5.53 21.56
N LEU A 385 -6.78 4.52 21.68
CA LEU A 385 -8.20 4.69 21.42
C LEU A 385 -8.78 5.70 22.42
N PRO A 386 -9.74 6.55 22.00
CA PRO A 386 -10.31 7.57 22.87
C PRO A 386 -11.16 6.96 24.00
N ASP A 387 -11.03 7.51 25.20
CA ASP A 387 -11.95 7.25 26.32
C ASP A 387 -13.33 7.86 26.06
N LYS A 388 -14.29 7.65 26.95
CA LYS A 388 -15.65 8.19 26.81
C LYS A 388 -15.66 9.71 26.58
N LYS A 389 -14.81 10.48 27.29
CA LYS A 389 -14.73 11.95 27.13
C LYS A 389 -14.15 12.31 25.76
N GLY A 390 -13.11 11.62 25.35
CA GLY A 390 -12.50 11.79 24.03
C GLY A 390 -13.48 11.45 22.91
N ARG A 391 -14.25 10.36 23.03
CA ARG A 391 -15.26 10.01 22.03
C ARG A 391 -16.35 11.09 21.91
N LYS A 392 -16.81 11.65 23.05
CA LYS A 392 -17.75 12.77 23.03
C LYS A 392 -17.16 13.97 22.29
N ALA A 393 -15.94 14.37 22.63
CA ALA A 393 -15.26 15.49 21.98
C ALA A 393 -15.05 15.26 20.47
N ILE A 394 -14.71 14.03 20.06
CA ILE A 394 -14.61 13.66 18.64
C ILE A 394 -15.95 13.77 17.94
N LEU A 395 -17.03 13.30 18.58
CA LEU A 395 -18.39 13.43 18.05
C LEU A 395 -18.78 14.89 17.90
N GLU A 396 -18.48 15.76 18.88
CA GLU A 396 -18.72 17.21 18.82
C GLU A 396 -17.99 17.84 17.63
N VAL A 397 -16.73 17.46 17.37
CA VAL A 397 -15.98 17.95 16.19
C VAL A 397 -16.66 17.53 14.88
N HIS A 398 -17.06 16.26 14.76
CA HIS A 398 -17.65 15.76 13.52
C HIS A 398 -19.10 16.18 13.30
N THR A 399 -19.81 16.57 14.35
CA THR A 399 -21.20 17.06 14.27
C THR A 399 -21.32 18.58 14.12
N ARG A 400 -20.23 19.35 14.14
CA ARG A 400 -20.24 20.83 14.00
C ARG A 400 -21.08 21.35 12.82
N ARG A 401 -21.16 20.56 11.74
CA ARG A 401 -21.90 20.91 10.50
C ARG A 401 -23.15 20.08 10.28
N VAL A 402 -23.52 19.24 11.25
CA VAL A 402 -24.67 18.34 11.17
C VAL A 402 -25.79 18.93 12.01
N PRO A 403 -27.02 19.15 11.47
CA PRO A 403 -28.14 19.59 12.25
C PRO A 403 -28.58 18.44 13.18
N LEU A 404 -28.44 18.64 14.49
CA LEU A 404 -28.85 17.69 15.52
C LEU A 404 -30.21 18.09 16.09
N ALA A 405 -31.04 17.09 16.33
CA ALA A 405 -32.30 17.28 17.04
C ALA A 405 -32.05 17.58 18.54
N PRO A 406 -32.97 18.32 19.23
CA PRO A 406 -32.78 18.68 20.64
C PRO A 406 -32.71 17.48 21.59
N ASP A 407 -33.21 16.33 21.20
CA ASP A 407 -33.21 15.07 21.97
C ASP A 407 -31.90 14.28 21.81
N THR A 408 -30.94 14.75 20.98
CA THR A 408 -29.71 14.04 20.71
C THR A 408 -28.68 14.30 21.79
N SER A 409 -28.31 13.24 22.51
CA SER A 409 -27.26 13.26 23.53
C SER A 409 -26.00 12.63 23.00
N LEU A 410 -24.99 13.45 22.61
CA LEU A 410 -23.68 12.97 22.21
C LEU A 410 -22.94 12.22 23.34
N GLU A 411 -23.30 12.49 24.60
CA GLU A 411 -22.76 11.76 25.74
C GLU A 411 -23.24 10.30 25.80
N GLU A 412 -24.52 10.07 25.51
CA GLU A 412 -25.07 8.72 25.39
C GLU A 412 -24.50 7.97 24.19
N VAL A 413 -24.36 8.67 23.04
CA VAL A 413 -23.69 8.08 21.85
C VAL A 413 -22.24 7.69 22.20
N ALA A 414 -21.50 8.56 22.91
CA ALA A 414 -20.13 8.24 23.35
C ALA A 414 -20.08 7.07 24.34
N SER A 415 -21.09 6.95 25.22
CA SER A 415 -21.23 5.78 26.12
C SER A 415 -21.54 4.51 25.33
N ALA A 416 -22.31 4.64 24.25
CA ALA A 416 -22.70 3.52 23.39
C ALA A 416 -21.58 2.99 22.47
N THR A 417 -20.44 3.69 22.38
CA THR A 417 -19.37 3.43 21.41
C THR A 417 -18.01 3.08 22.05
N PRO A 418 -17.93 2.20 23.07
CA PRO A 418 -16.65 1.83 23.65
C PRO A 418 -15.75 1.15 22.60
N GLY A 419 -14.46 1.48 22.62
CA GLY A 419 -13.47 0.87 21.74
C GLY A 419 -13.49 1.35 20.29
N LEU A 420 -14.38 2.26 19.89
CA LEU A 420 -14.36 2.84 18.55
C LEU A 420 -13.25 3.89 18.40
N SER A 421 -12.61 3.88 17.25
CA SER A 421 -11.62 4.88 16.86
C SER A 421 -12.26 6.18 16.39
N GLY A 422 -11.47 7.24 16.25
CA GLY A 422 -11.97 8.50 15.69
C GLY A 422 -12.53 8.37 14.26
N ALA A 423 -11.96 7.48 13.45
CA ALA A 423 -12.46 7.19 12.10
C ALA A 423 -13.82 6.48 12.14
N ASP A 424 -14.01 5.55 13.08
CA ASP A 424 -15.28 4.84 13.26
C ASP A 424 -16.37 5.81 13.72
N LEU A 425 -16.06 6.72 14.65
CA LEU A 425 -16.99 7.75 15.12
C LEU A 425 -17.38 8.73 14.00
N ARG A 426 -16.43 9.12 13.16
CA ARG A 426 -16.72 9.91 11.96
C ARG A 426 -17.67 9.17 11.01
N ASN A 427 -17.42 7.88 10.80
CA ASN A 427 -18.30 7.03 9.99
C ASN A 427 -19.69 6.92 10.59
N LEU A 428 -19.78 6.80 11.92
CA LEU A 428 -21.05 6.77 12.66
C LEU A 428 -21.87 8.04 12.43
N VAL A 429 -21.26 9.21 12.55
CA VAL A 429 -21.92 10.49 12.27
C VAL A 429 -22.43 10.55 10.84
N ASN A 430 -21.61 10.13 9.87
CA ASN A 430 -22.00 10.10 8.47
C ASN A 430 -23.16 9.13 8.21
N GLU A 431 -23.11 7.91 8.75
CA GLU A 431 -24.20 6.92 8.60
C GLU A 431 -25.49 7.38 9.27
N ALA A 432 -25.43 8.02 10.45
CA ALA A 432 -26.60 8.60 11.11
C ALA A 432 -27.25 9.69 10.25
N ALA A 433 -26.44 10.58 9.66
CA ALA A 433 -26.92 11.62 8.75
C ALA A 433 -27.56 11.02 7.47
N LEU A 434 -26.97 9.95 6.91
CA LEU A 434 -27.53 9.25 5.75
C LEU A 434 -28.87 8.56 6.09
N LEU A 435 -29.01 7.99 7.30
CA LEU A 435 -30.26 7.39 7.76
C LEU A 435 -31.36 8.45 7.97
N ALA A 436 -31.02 9.59 8.59
CA ALA A 436 -31.94 10.72 8.75
C ALA A 436 -32.41 11.25 7.39
N ALA A 437 -31.50 11.43 6.44
CA ALA A 437 -31.84 11.85 5.08
C ALA A 437 -32.75 10.85 4.35
N ARG A 438 -32.50 9.53 4.50
CA ARG A 438 -33.36 8.47 3.93
C ARG A 438 -34.78 8.50 4.52
N ARG A 439 -34.93 8.95 5.79
CA ARG A 439 -36.19 9.10 6.50
C ARG A 439 -36.87 10.45 6.25
N GLU A 440 -36.30 11.24 5.32
CA GLU A 440 -36.79 12.59 5.00
C GLU A 440 -36.86 13.54 6.21
N GLN A 441 -35.93 13.35 7.18
CA GLN A 441 -35.86 14.20 8.38
C GLN A 441 -34.99 15.44 8.07
N ASN A 442 -35.24 16.54 8.83
CA ASN A 442 -34.45 17.77 8.70
C ASN A 442 -33.29 17.83 9.71
N ASP A 443 -33.29 16.94 10.70
CA ASP A 443 -32.32 16.84 11.78
C ASP A 443 -31.96 15.37 12.07
N VAL A 444 -30.80 15.15 12.64
CA VAL A 444 -30.32 13.81 13.05
C VAL A 444 -30.70 13.60 14.51
N ARG A 445 -31.41 12.53 14.78
CA ARG A 445 -31.96 12.20 16.11
C ARG A 445 -31.11 11.15 16.82
N GLN A 446 -31.31 11.00 18.13
CA GLN A 446 -30.66 9.94 18.92
C GLN A 446 -30.87 8.56 18.32
N LYS A 447 -32.06 8.26 17.85
CA LYS A 447 -32.39 6.99 17.20
C LYS A 447 -31.56 6.73 15.93
N ASP A 448 -31.26 7.76 15.13
CA ASP A 448 -30.48 7.60 13.91
C ASP A 448 -29.05 7.22 14.23
N PHE A 449 -28.46 7.74 15.32
CA PHE A 449 -27.15 7.32 15.81
C PHE A 449 -27.13 5.88 16.30
N LEU A 450 -28.15 5.46 17.04
CA LEU A 450 -28.25 4.07 17.53
C LEU A 450 -28.44 3.08 16.38
N ASP A 451 -29.32 3.39 15.43
CA ASP A 451 -29.54 2.56 14.25
C ASP A 451 -28.30 2.52 13.32
N ALA A 452 -27.56 3.64 13.21
CA ALA A 452 -26.30 3.69 12.49
C ALA A 452 -25.22 2.85 13.17
N LEU A 453 -25.11 2.91 14.49
CA LEU A 453 -24.19 2.10 15.28
C LEU A 453 -24.49 0.61 15.09
N GLU A 454 -25.74 0.24 15.15
CA GLU A 454 -26.17 -1.13 14.88
C GLU A 454 -25.79 -1.58 13.48
N LYS A 455 -26.03 -0.77 12.47
CA LYS A 455 -25.63 -1.05 11.08
C LYS A 455 -24.12 -1.21 10.93
N ILE A 456 -23.31 -0.43 11.65
CA ILE A 456 -21.84 -0.50 11.60
C ILE A 456 -21.34 -1.78 12.28
N ILE A 457 -21.89 -2.13 13.44
CA ILE A 457 -21.44 -3.30 14.22
C ILE A 457 -21.95 -4.60 13.62
N LEU A 458 -23.23 -4.67 13.27
CA LEU A 458 -23.91 -5.90 12.85
C LEU A 458 -23.99 -6.07 11.33
N GLY A 459 -23.75 -4.99 10.58
CA GLY A 459 -23.94 -4.98 9.14
C GLY A 459 -25.37 -4.66 8.70
N PRO A 460 -25.62 -4.58 7.37
CA PRO A 460 -26.95 -4.32 6.82
C PRO A 460 -27.88 -5.50 7.03
N GLU A 461 -29.17 -5.23 7.14
CA GLU A 461 -30.23 -6.25 7.16
C GLU A 461 -30.20 -7.09 5.88
N ARG A 462 -30.37 -8.39 6.05
CA ARG A 462 -30.44 -9.35 4.92
C ARG A 462 -31.88 -9.89 4.85
N PRO A 463 -32.57 -9.72 3.74
CA PRO A 463 -33.90 -10.30 3.54
C PRO A 463 -33.78 -11.82 3.26
N LEU A 464 -33.56 -12.63 4.31
CA LEU A 464 -33.55 -14.06 4.21
C LEU A 464 -34.94 -14.62 4.53
N LEU A 465 -35.44 -15.50 3.67
CA LEU A 465 -36.65 -16.26 3.97
C LEU A 465 -36.26 -17.46 4.85
N LEU A 466 -36.34 -17.25 6.15
CA LEU A 466 -36.13 -18.33 7.12
C LEU A 466 -37.41 -19.16 7.28
N SER A 467 -37.27 -20.46 7.48
CA SER A 467 -38.40 -21.32 7.89
C SER A 467 -38.89 -20.91 9.28
N GLN A 468 -40.15 -21.18 9.60
CA GLN A 468 -40.67 -20.91 10.94
C GLN A 468 -39.85 -21.62 12.01
N HIS A 469 -39.47 -22.89 11.76
CA HIS A 469 -38.66 -23.66 12.68
C HIS A 469 -37.24 -23.05 12.89
N ASP A 470 -36.64 -22.49 11.86
CA ASP A 470 -35.35 -21.83 12.00
C ASP A 470 -35.50 -20.52 12.78
N ARG A 471 -36.57 -19.75 12.52
CA ARG A 471 -36.87 -18.51 13.29
C ARG A 471 -37.05 -18.81 14.78
N GLU A 472 -37.82 -19.87 15.12
CA GLU A 472 -38.02 -20.31 16.51
C GLU A 472 -36.68 -20.67 17.16
N ARG A 473 -35.84 -21.44 16.47
CA ARG A 473 -34.49 -21.78 16.96
C ARG A 473 -33.61 -20.57 17.22
N ILE A 474 -33.57 -19.62 16.28
CA ILE A 474 -32.82 -18.40 16.45
C ILE A 474 -33.35 -17.61 17.63
N ALA A 475 -34.68 -17.49 17.78
CA ALA A 475 -35.28 -16.80 18.90
C ALA A 475 -34.84 -17.38 20.25
N TYR A 476 -34.84 -18.70 20.39
CA TYR A 476 -34.36 -19.36 21.61
C TYR A 476 -32.85 -19.20 21.80
N HIS A 477 -32.06 -19.25 20.72
CA HIS A 477 -30.61 -19.05 20.77
C HIS A 477 -30.28 -17.66 21.31
N GLU A 478 -30.86 -16.61 20.72
CA GLU A 478 -30.63 -15.23 21.13
C GLU A 478 -31.21 -14.93 22.53
N SER A 479 -32.38 -15.51 22.84
CA SER A 479 -32.94 -15.42 24.19
C SER A 479 -32.03 -16.07 25.24
N GLY A 480 -31.33 -17.16 24.89
CA GLY A 480 -30.36 -17.79 25.77
C GLY A 480 -29.21 -16.85 26.17
N HIS A 481 -28.64 -16.15 25.18
CA HIS A 481 -27.62 -15.12 25.43
C HIS A 481 -28.17 -13.99 26.31
N ALA A 482 -29.38 -13.51 26.02
CA ALA A 482 -29.99 -12.41 26.73
C ALA A 482 -30.32 -12.76 28.20
N ILE A 483 -30.95 -13.91 28.46
CA ILE A 483 -31.27 -14.35 29.83
C ILE A 483 -29.99 -14.49 30.66
N LEU A 484 -28.93 -15.11 30.12
CA LEU A 484 -27.66 -15.20 30.84
C LEU A 484 -27.00 -13.84 31.07
N GLY A 485 -27.16 -12.91 30.13
CA GLY A 485 -26.73 -11.52 30.30
C GLY A 485 -27.46 -10.79 31.44
N LEU A 486 -28.70 -11.19 31.78
CA LEU A 486 -29.47 -10.60 32.89
C LEU A 486 -29.22 -11.29 34.23
N VAL A 487 -28.95 -12.62 34.24
CA VAL A 487 -28.90 -13.39 35.49
C VAL A 487 -27.49 -13.69 36.00
N VAL A 488 -26.47 -13.70 35.10
CA VAL A 488 -25.09 -14.01 35.51
C VAL A 488 -24.46 -12.79 36.17
N PRO A 489 -23.99 -12.90 37.44
CA PRO A 489 -23.34 -11.78 38.12
C PRO A 489 -22.08 -11.33 37.36
N GLY A 490 -22.02 -10.06 37.01
CA GLY A 490 -20.89 -9.49 36.30
C GLY A 490 -20.96 -9.61 34.77
N ALA A 491 -22.05 -10.10 34.21
CA ALA A 491 -22.30 -10.01 32.76
C ALA A 491 -22.49 -8.56 32.33
N ASP A 492 -22.18 -8.28 31.07
CA ASP A 492 -22.45 -6.97 30.48
C ASP A 492 -23.96 -6.80 30.24
N PRO A 493 -24.52 -5.58 30.44
CA PRO A 493 -25.93 -5.32 30.18
C PRO A 493 -26.36 -5.65 28.75
N VAL A 494 -27.58 -6.19 28.65
CA VAL A 494 -28.22 -6.52 27.35
C VAL A 494 -29.03 -5.32 26.89
N HIS A 495 -28.60 -4.68 25.80
CA HIS A 495 -29.28 -3.48 25.29
C HIS A 495 -30.27 -3.79 24.17
N ARG A 496 -30.08 -4.86 23.44
CA ARG A 496 -30.95 -5.23 22.31
C ARG A 496 -30.81 -6.70 21.97
N VAL A 497 -31.93 -7.30 21.58
CA VAL A 497 -31.96 -8.66 21.00
C VAL A 497 -32.75 -8.62 19.70
N THR A 498 -32.25 -9.23 18.65
CA THR A 498 -32.92 -9.28 17.34
C THR A 498 -32.75 -10.64 16.67
N ILE A 499 -33.81 -11.09 16.02
CA ILE A 499 -33.78 -12.27 15.13
C ILE A 499 -33.81 -11.89 13.65
N VAL A 500 -33.63 -10.60 13.33
CA VAL A 500 -33.49 -10.12 11.95
C VAL A 500 -32.08 -10.44 11.48
N PRO A 501 -31.92 -11.21 10.39
CA PRO A 501 -30.58 -11.56 9.88
C PRO A 501 -29.80 -10.33 9.42
N ARG A 502 -28.54 -10.21 9.89
CA ARG A 502 -27.63 -9.13 9.53
C ARG A 502 -26.23 -9.66 9.22
N GLY A 503 -25.61 -9.16 8.16
CA GLY A 503 -24.27 -9.62 7.78
C GLY A 503 -24.20 -11.14 7.63
N GLN A 504 -23.43 -11.84 8.48
CA GLN A 504 -23.34 -13.30 8.54
C GLN A 504 -24.17 -13.90 9.68
N ALA A 505 -24.64 -13.08 10.63
CA ALA A 505 -25.45 -13.54 11.76
C ALA A 505 -26.92 -13.67 11.38
N LEU A 506 -27.60 -14.70 11.92
CA LEU A 506 -29.02 -14.94 11.74
C LEU A 506 -29.86 -14.23 12.81
N GLY A 507 -29.27 -13.94 13.95
CA GLY A 507 -29.78 -13.12 15.04
C GLY A 507 -28.60 -12.50 15.77
N VAL A 508 -28.85 -11.57 16.68
CA VAL A 508 -27.81 -10.93 17.50
C VAL A 508 -28.36 -10.49 18.83
N THR A 509 -27.65 -10.84 19.90
CA THR A 509 -27.83 -10.26 21.24
C THR A 509 -26.73 -9.26 21.49
N TYR A 510 -27.09 -7.98 21.56
CA TYR A 510 -26.14 -6.89 21.75
C TYR A 510 -25.94 -6.57 23.23
N GLN A 511 -24.74 -6.93 23.71
CA GLN A 511 -24.28 -6.66 25.07
C GLN A 511 -23.09 -5.71 25.02
N ARG A 512 -23.02 -4.77 25.94
CA ARG A 512 -21.89 -3.86 26.05
C ARG A 512 -21.67 -3.45 27.51
N PRO A 513 -20.41 -3.20 27.92
CA PRO A 513 -20.14 -2.64 29.25
C PRO A 513 -20.63 -1.18 29.33
N ASP A 514 -21.09 -0.77 30.51
CA ASP A 514 -21.52 0.62 30.83
C ASP A 514 -20.35 1.61 30.88
N SER A 515 -19.13 1.11 31.06
CA SER A 515 -17.92 1.93 31.17
C SER A 515 -16.73 1.28 30.46
N ASP A 516 -15.77 2.10 30.05
CA ASP A 516 -14.50 1.62 29.51
C ASP A 516 -13.73 0.88 30.60
N ARG A 517 -13.38 -0.40 30.34
CA ARG A 517 -12.64 -1.26 31.26
C ARG A 517 -11.27 -1.60 30.70
N TYR A 518 -10.24 -1.38 31.50
CA TYR A 518 -8.86 -1.68 31.14
C TYR A 518 -8.34 -2.96 31.80
N ASN A 519 -8.97 -3.39 32.90
CA ASN A 519 -8.62 -4.60 33.63
C ASN A 519 -9.86 -5.47 33.82
N TYR A 520 -9.72 -6.74 33.47
CA TYR A 520 -10.80 -7.72 33.52
C TYR A 520 -10.51 -8.76 34.61
N PRO A 521 -11.27 -8.81 35.69
CA PRO A 521 -11.13 -9.84 36.72
C PRO A 521 -11.58 -11.22 36.17
N GLU A 522 -11.05 -12.30 36.73
CA GLU A 522 -11.36 -13.66 36.30
C GLU A 522 -12.86 -13.95 36.29
N GLY A 523 -13.58 -13.53 37.35
CA GLY A 523 -15.03 -13.73 37.45
C GLY A 523 -15.82 -13.09 36.29
N TYR A 524 -15.42 -11.90 35.84
CA TYR A 524 -16.01 -11.24 34.67
C TYR A 524 -15.76 -12.04 33.38
N LEU A 525 -14.53 -12.56 33.19
CA LEU A 525 -14.21 -13.33 31.99
C LEU A 525 -14.97 -14.65 31.96
N ARG A 526 -15.15 -15.30 33.12
CA ARG A 526 -15.98 -16.51 33.24
C ARG A 526 -17.45 -16.19 32.96
N ALA A 527 -18.01 -15.12 33.51
CA ALA A 527 -19.38 -14.69 33.24
C ALA A 527 -19.59 -14.44 31.74
N ARG A 528 -18.61 -13.84 31.08
CA ARG A 528 -18.63 -13.63 29.63
C ARG A 528 -18.62 -14.93 28.84
N ILE A 529 -17.81 -15.94 29.25
CA ILE A 529 -17.84 -17.27 28.61
C ILE A 529 -19.19 -17.94 28.79
N VAL A 530 -19.79 -17.88 29.99
CA VAL A 530 -21.14 -18.41 30.26
C VAL A 530 -22.16 -17.76 29.33
N GLY A 531 -22.14 -16.42 29.18
CA GLY A 531 -23.00 -15.68 28.27
C GLY A 531 -22.81 -16.10 26.81
N MET A 532 -21.56 -16.27 26.33
CA MET A 532 -21.25 -16.73 24.97
C MET A 532 -21.80 -18.14 24.68
N LEU A 533 -21.85 -19.02 25.67
CA LEU A 533 -22.39 -20.37 25.51
C LEU A 533 -23.91 -20.45 25.65
N GLY A 534 -24.58 -19.31 25.91
CA GLY A 534 -26.02 -19.19 26.16
C GLY A 534 -26.90 -19.70 25.04
N GLY A 535 -26.59 -19.32 23.80
CA GLY A 535 -27.35 -19.77 22.64
C GLY A 535 -27.31 -21.28 22.47
N ARG A 536 -26.10 -21.85 22.62
CA ARG A 536 -25.91 -23.31 22.58
C ARG A 536 -26.65 -24.03 23.69
N ALA A 537 -26.55 -23.56 24.92
CA ALA A 537 -27.21 -24.14 26.07
C ALA A 537 -28.73 -24.05 25.95
N ALA A 538 -29.27 -22.92 25.43
CA ALA A 538 -30.70 -22.76 25.17
C ALA A 538 -31.25 -23.79 24.16
N GLU A 539 -30.54 -24.01 23.05
CA GLU A 539 -30.91 -25.02 22.08
C GLU A 539 -30.93 -26.43 22.70
N GLU A 540 -30.00 -26.75 23.57
CA GLU A 540 -29.95 -28.05 24.26
C GLU A 540 -31.07 -28.21 25.28
N VAL A 541 -31.37 -27.17 26.07
CA VAL A 541 -32.46 -27.19 27.07
C VAL A 541 -33.83 -27.27 26.41
N VAL A 542 -34.03 -26.62 25.26
CA VAL A 542 -35.34 -26.56 24.59
C VAL A 542 -35.59 -27.74 23.68
N TYR A 543 -34.62 -28.08 22.83
CA TYR A 543 -34.78 -29.05 21.75
C TYR A 543 -34.02 -30.38 21.99
N GLY A 544 -33.12 -30.42 22.97
CA GLY A 544 -32.25 -31.59 23.19
C GLY A 544 -31.26 -31.85 22.03
N THR A 545 -31.10 -30.91 21.11
CA THR A 545 -30.28 -31.07 19.90
C THR A 545 -29.28 -29.94 19.75
N LYS A 546 -28.26 -30.21 18.98
CA LYS A 546 -27.12 -29.30 18.75
C LYS A 546 -27.11 -28.89 17.28
N THR A 547 -26.87 -27.59 17.01
CA THR A 547 -26.73 -27.05 15.64
C THR A 547 -25.38 -26.40 15.41
N THR A 548 -25.10 -26.01 14.17
CA THR A 548 -23.91 -25.24 13.79
C THR A 548 -24.05 -23.76 14.10
N GLY A 549 -25.20 -23.27 14.56
CA GLY A 549 -25.44 -21.85 14.83
C GLY A 549 -24.50 -21.26 15.86
N ALA A 550 -24.05 -22.06 16.82
CA ALA A 550 -23.14 -21.65 17.90
C ALA A 550 -21.64 -21.70 17.53
N GLU A 551 -21.26 -21.83 16.24
CA GLU A 551 -19.85 -22.00 15.83
C GLU A 551 -18.99 -20.81 16.30
N ASN A 552 -19.41 -19.58 16.02
CA ASN A 552 -18.70 -18.36 16.39
C ASN A 552 -18.62 -18.16 17.91
N ASP A 553 -19.69 -18.50 18.64
CA ASP A 553 -19.73 -18.37 20.10
C ASP A 553 -18.74 -19.33 20.76
N ILE A 554 -18.68 -20.55 20.29
CA ILE A 554 -17.73 -21.57 20.75
C ILE A 554 -16.29 -21.16 20.43
N GLU A 555 -16.03 -20.59 19.24
CA GLU A 555 -14.70 -20.09 18.85
C GLU A 555 -14.26 -18.97 19.78
N GLN A 556 -15.10 -17.98 20.01
CA GLN A 556 -14.81 -16.84 20.89
C GLN A 556 -14.63 -17.28 22.35
N ALA A 557 -15.52 -18.13 22.88
CA ALA A 557 -15.40 -18.67 24.22
C ALA A 557 -14.10 -19.46 24.41
N SER A 558 -13.75 -20.32 23.46
CA SER A 558 -12.52 -21.13 23.48
C SER A 558 -11.26 -20.27 23.40
N SER A 559 -11.28 -19.22 22.56
CA SER A 559 -10.18 -18.25 22.45
C SER A 559 -9.99 -17.47 23.75
N LEU A 560 -11.09 -17.03 24.37
CA LEU A 560 -11.06 -16.31 25.65
C LEU A 560 -10.52 -17.20 26.77
N ALA A 561 -11.02 -18.43 26.91
CA ALA A 561 -10.55 -19.41 27.88
C ALA A 561 -9.04 -19.71 27.70
N ARG A 562 -8.59 -19.88 26.45
CA ARG A 562 -7.17 -20.08 26.13
C ARG A 562 -6.32 -18.87 26.54
N ASN A 563 -6.80 -17.65 26.34
CA ASN A 563 -6.09 -16.43 26.79
C ASN A 563 -6.02 -16.35 28.33
N MET A 564 -7.09 -16.72 29.04
CA MET A 564 -7.09 -16.80 30.50
C MET A 564 -5.97 -17.73 31.01
N VAL A 565 -5.85 -18.90 30.40
CA VAL A 565 -4.86 -19.91 30.79
C VAL A 565 -3.43 -19.52 30.37
N THR A 566 -3.24 -19.07 29.13
CA THR A 566 -1.90 -18.95 28.53
C THR A 566 -1.29 -17.55 28.63
N ARG A 567 -2.10 -16.51 28.69
CA ARG A 567 -1.61 -15.11 28.69
C ARG A 567 -1.70 -14.45 30.06
N TRP A 568 -2.78 -14.71 30.78
CA TRP A 568 -3.07 -14.00 32.05
C TRP A 568 -2.78 -14.84 33.28
N GLY A 569 -2.39 -16.12 33.10
CA GLY A 569 -2.01 -16.99 34.21
C GLY A 569 -3.15 -17.29 35.20
N MET A 570 -4.40 -17.34 34.68
CA MET A 570 -5.62 -17.58 35.46
C MET A 570 -5.92 -19.10 35.61
N SER A 571 -4.90 -19.94 35.66
CA SER A 571 -5.03 -21.38 35.92
C SER A 571 -4.19 -21.73 37.13
N GLU A 572 -4.80 -22.32 38.16
CA GLU A 572 -4.09 -22.79 39.36
C GLU A 572 -3.05 -23.87 39.04
N ARG A 573 -3.36 -24.73 38.05
CA ARG A 573 -2.50 -25.83 37.62
C ARG A 573 -1.23 -25.39 36.91
N LEU A 574 -1.34 -24.39 36.04
CA LEU A 574 -0.24 -23.89 35.23
C LEU A 574 0.47 -22.70 35.88
N GLY A 575 -0.19 -22.01 36.81
CA GLY A 575 0.35 -20.89 37.56
C GLY A 575 0.54 -19.62 36.71
N MET A 576 1.25 -18.63 37.30
CA MET A 576 1.46 -17.31 36.66
C MET A 576 2.62 -17.35 35.66
N VAL A 577 2.44 -18.10 34.57
CA VAL A 577 3.43 -18.22 33.48
C VAL A 577 2.81 -17.80 32.17
N GLN A 578 3.47 -16.93 31.40
CA GLN A 578 3.07 -16.58 30.07
C GLN A 578 3.49 -17.70 29.09
N LEU A 579 2.54 -18.48 28.62
CA LEU A 579 2.73 -19.61 27.72
C LEU A 579 2.33 -19.30 26.27
N ALA A 580 1.58 -18.22 26.04
CA ALA A 580 1.22 -17.77 24.70
C ALA A 580 2.42 -17.13 24.00
N PRO A 581 2.60 -17.36 22.67
CA PRO A 581 3.52 -16.57 21.89
C PRO A 581 3.13 -15.08 21.99
N LYS A 582 4.13 -14.19 21.97
CA LYS A 582 3.87 -12.75 21.93
C LYS A 582 3.15 -12.43 20.61
N GLN A 583 1.84 -12.31 20.67
CA GLN A 583 1.08 -11.79 19.56
C GLN A 583 1.14 -10.26 19.59
N ASN A 584 1.42 -9.67 18.44
CA ASN A 584 1.29 -8.24 18.26
C ASN A 584 -0.21 -7.88 18.35
N PRO A 585 -0.66 -7.05 19.31
CA PRO A 585 -2.06 -6.70 19.46
C PRO A 585 -2.65 -5.98 18.22
N TYR A 586 -1.81 -5.52 17.31
CA TYR A 586 -2.19 -4.82 16.08
C TYR A 586 -2.21 -5.73 14.82
N LEU A 587 -1.80 -7.00 14.94
CA LEU A 587 -1.85 -8.02 13.87
C LEU A 587 -2.97 -9.02 14.16
N ASN A 588 -4.21 -8.62 14.05
CA ASN A 588 -5.29 -9.57 13.90
C ASN A 588 -5.24 -10.13 12.47
N SER A 589 -4.96 -11.41 12.32
CA SER A 589 -5.44 -12.24 11.21
C SER A 589 -4.51 -12.71 10.09
N LEU A 590 -3.18 -12.67 10.17
CA LEU A 590 -2.37 -13.29 9.09
C LEU A 590 -1.42 -14.42 9.51
N ASP A 591 -1.39 -14.80 10.79
CA ASP A 591 -0.46 -15.84 11.29
C ASP A 591 -1.01 -17.28 11.25
N GLY A 592 -1.95 -17.58 10.39
CA GLY A 592 -2.42 -18.97 10.19
C GLY A 592 -1.37 -19.91 9.57
N TYR A 593 -0.24 -19.42 9.08
CA TYR A 593 0.72 -20.24 8.31
C TYR A 593 2.22 -20.03 8.63
N ALA A 594 2.60 -19.20 9.58
CA ALA A 594 3.97 -19.21 10.07
C ALA A 594 4.13 -20.36 11.06
N GLY A 595 4.81 -21.41 10.67
CA GLY A 595 5.10 -22.58 11.50
C GLY A 595 5.55 -22.17 12.89
N SER A 596 4.63 -22.23 13.85
CA SER A 596 4.90 -21.93 15.26
C SER A 596 5.92 -22.95 15.75
N ALA A 597 7.14 -22.50 15.94
CA ALA A 597 8.05 -23.24 16.81
C ALA A 597 7.27 -23.49 18.11
N LYS A 598 7.09 -24.75 18.51
CA LYS A 598 6.39 -25.15 19.74
C LYS A 598 7.04 -24.40 20.91
N VAL A 599 6.37 -23.36 21.38
CA VAL A 599 6.87 -22.51 22.48
C VAL A 599 6.82 -23.28 23.80
N VAL A 600 6.04 -24.36 23.86
CA VAL A 600 5.80 -25.17 25.07
C VAL A 600 6.01 -26.66 24.80
N SER A 601 6.32 -27.44 25.85
CA SER A 601 6.41 -28.89 25.77
C SER A 601 5.05 -29.53 25.48
N GLU A 602 5.04 -30.75 24.93
CA GLU A 602 3.80 -31.52 24.67
C GLU A 602 2.96 -31.74 25.96
N ALA A 603 3.64 -31.93 27.09
CA ALA A 603 2.97 -32.08 28.39
C ALA A 603 2.26 -30.77 28.79
N THR A 604 2.91 -29.62 28.60
CA THR A 604 2.31 -28.30 28.86
C THR A 604 1.16 -28.00 27.89
N ALA A 605 1.30 -28.33 26.61
CA ALA A 605 0.24 -28.14 25.62
C ALA A 605 -1.01 -28.94 26.00
N ARG A 606 -0.84 -30.21 26.40
CA ARG A 606 -1.95 -31.04 26.89
C ARG A 606 -2.60 -30.45 28.14
N ALA A 607 -1.81 -29.96 29.10
CA ALA A 607 -2.33 -29.32 30.30
C ALA A 607 -3.13 -28.04 29.99
N ILE A 608 -2.69 -27.25 28.99
CA ILE A 608 -3.44 -26.08 28.50
C ILE A 608 -4.78 -26.52 27.93
N ASP A 609 -4.81 -27.54 27.07
CA ASP A 609 -6.05 -28.03 26.44
C ASP A 609 -7.02 -28.60 27.48
N GLU A 610 -6.53 -29.31 28.49
CA GLU A 610 -7.34 -29.84 29.59
C GLU A 610 -7.96 -28.69 30.44
N GLU A 611 -7.19 -27.64 30.76
CA GLU A 611 -7.69 -26.49 31.52
C GLU A 611 -8.72 -25.68 30.70
N VAL A 612 -8.47 -25.46 29.41
CA VAL A 612 -9.43 -24.79 28.51
C VAL A 612 -10.73 -25.57 28.42
N LEU A 613 -10.65 -26.89 28.20
CA LEU A 613 -11.83 -27.79 28.14
C LEU A 613 -12.61 -27.70 29.45
N LYS A 614 -11.92 -27.71 30.60
CA LYS A 614 -12.56 -27.59 31.92
C LYS A 614 -13.32 -26.28 32.05
N ILE A 615 -12.70 -25.13 31.71
CA ILE A 615 -13.38 -23.82 31.78
C ILE A 615 -14.62 -23.80 30.91
N ILE A 616 -14.54 -24.32 29.66
CA ILE A 616 -15.68 -24.36 28.74
C ILE A 616 -16.79 -25.27 29.26
N SER A 617 -16.44 -26.48 29.76
CA SER A 617 -17.41 -27.42 30.30
C SER A 617 -18.13 -26.87 31.54
N ASP A 618 -17.36 -26.35 32.52
CA ASP A 618 -17.91 -25.77 33.74
C ASP A 618 -18.85 -24.58 33.40
N SER A 619 -18.47 -23.75 32.44
CA SER A 619 -19.27 -22.60 31.99
C SER A 619 -20.56 -23.04 31.25
N HIS A 620 -20.48 -24.08 30.43
CA HIS A 620 -21.63 -24.65 29.73
C HIS A 620 -22.63 -25.31 30.69
N ASP A 621 -22.14 -26.04 31.69
CA ASP A 621 -23.00 -26.66 32.72
C ASP A 621 -23.71 -25.57 33.54
N GLU A 622 -23.03 -24.48 33.89
CA GLU A 622 -23.63 -23.34 34.58
C GLU A 622 -24.67 -22.63 33.70
N ALA A 623 -24.36 -22.40 32.39
CA ALA A 623 -25.33 -21.83 31.43
C ALA A 623 -26.61 -22.70 31.35
N THR A 624 -26.44 -24.00 31.22
CA THR A 624 -27.55 -24.97 31.14
C THR A 624 -28.39 -24.97 32.42
N ARG A 625 -27.74 -24.95 33.58
CA ARG A 625 -28.40 -24.86 34.88
C ARG A 625 -29.26 -23.58 35.01
N LEU A 626 -28.67 -22.43 34.72
CA LEU A 626 -29.34 -21.13 34.82
C LEU A 626 -30.51 -21.04 33.84
N LEU A 627 -30.34 -21.45 32.58
CA LEU A 627 -31.44 -21.46 31.59
C LEU A 627 -32.56 -22.44 31.94
N THR A 628 -32.26 -23.53 32.64
CA THR A 628 -33.30 -24.45 33.16
C THR A 628 -34.05 -23.83 34.31
N GLU A 629 -33.39 -23.12 35.21
CA GLU A 629 -33.99 -22.40 36.32
C GLU A 629 -34.89 -21.25 35.82
N HIS A 630 -34.48 -20.52 34.76
CA HIS A 630 -35.19 -19.40 34.14
C HIS A 630 -35.92 -19.78 32.86
N ARG A 631 -36.46 -21.00 32.81
CA ARG A 631 -37.13 -21.53 31.61
C ARG A 631 -38.32 -20.69 31.17
N ARG A 632 -39.10 -20.15 32.12
CA ARG A 632 -40.30 -19.37 31.83
C ARG A 632 -39.94 -18.03 31.17
N GLU A 633 -38.92 -17.41 31.69
CA GLU A 633 -38.40 -16.13 31.18
C GLU A 633 -37.80 -16.31 29.78
N LEU A 634 -37.10 -17.47 29.56
CA LEU A 634 -36.58 -17.84 28.26
C LEU A 634 -37.68 -18.03 27.21
N ASP A 635 -38.75 -18.78 27.56
CA ASP A 635 -39.90 -18.99 26.68
C ASP A 635 -40.61 -17.67 26.37
N ALA A 636 -40.84 -16.80 27.38
CA ALA A 636 -41.50 -15.51 27.21
C ALA A 636 -40.71 -14.57 26.29
N LEU A 637 -39.39 -14.54 26.45
CA LEU A 637 -38.52 -13.74 25.60
C LEU A 637 -38.48 -14.25 24.14
N ALA A 638 -38.40 -15.55 23.94
CA ALA A 638 -38.45 -16.15 22.61
C ALA A 638 -39.77 -15.87 21.88
N ASP A 639 -40.90 -16.01 22.58
CA ASP A 639 -42.24 -15.71 22.03
C ASP A 639 -42.36 -14.22 21.66
N ALA A 640 -41.85 -13.31 22.49
CA ALA A 640 -41.84 -11.87 22.21
C ALA A 640 -40.95 -11.54 20.98
N LEU A 641 -39.79 -12.18 20.84
CA LEU A 641 -38.93 -12.03 19.66
C LEU A 641 -39.58 -12.55 18.38
N LEU A 642 -40.30 -13.65 18.44
CA LEU A 642 -41.06 -14.18 17.29
C LEU A 642 -42.18 -13.20 16.85
N ALA A 643 -42.78 -12.48 17.80
CA ALA A 643 -43.83 -11.51 17.52
C ALA A 643 -43.32 -10.15 17.03
N ARG A 644 -42.22 -9.64 17.58
CA ARG A 644 -41.73 -8.27 17.36
C ARG A 644 -40.41 -8.20 16.59
N GLU A 645 -39.74 -9.32 16.40
CA GLU A 645 -38.44 -9.50 15.71
C GLU A 645 -37.23 -8.82 16.38
N THR A 646 -37.44 -7.72 17.08
CA THR A 646 -36.41 -6.96 17.79
C THR A 646 -36.98 -6.41 19.07
N LEU A 647 -36.23 -6.53 20.17
CA LEU A 647 -36.57 -5.98 21.47
C LEU A 647 -35.44 -5.09 22.00
N ASP A 648 -35.80 -3.96 22.58
CA ASP A 648 -34.85 -3.09 23.28
C ASP A 648 -34.72 -3.49 24.77
N GLU A 649 -33.81 -2.82 25.50
CA GLU A 649 -33.52 -3.12 26.90
C GLU A 649 -34.77 -3.04 27.78
N GLN A 650 -35.64 -2.04 27.61
CA GLN A 650 -36.85 -1.88 28.42
C GLN A 650 -37.85 -2.99 28.12
N GLU A 651 -38.09 -3.28 26.87
CA GLU A 651 -38.96 -4.37 26.43
C GLU A 651 -38.49 -5.75 26.93
N ILE A 652 -37.17 -5.97 26.93
CA ILE A 652 -36.56 -7.23 27.44
C ILE A 652 -36.84 -7.38 28.94
N LEU A 653 -36.62 -6.32 29.74
CA LEU A 653 -36.89 -6.31 31.18
C LEU A 653 -38.38 -6.45 31.50
N GLU A 654 -39.26 -5.82 30.72
CA GLU A 654 -40.73 -5.93 30.89
C GLU A 654 -41.22 -7.36 30.58
N VAL A 655 -40.75 -7.98 29.50
CA VAL A 655 -41.15 -9.32 29.08
C VAL A 655 -40.63 -10.38 30.03
N THR A 656 -39.41 -10.27 30.49
CA THR A 656 -38.79 -11.27 31.37
C THR A 656 -39.15 -11.08 32.84
N GLY A 657 -39.46 -9.85 33.25
CA GLY A 657 -39.65 -9.48 34.66
C GLY A 657 -38.36 -9.59 35.50
N LEU A 658 -37.21 -9.84 34.84
CA LEU A 658 -35.90 -9.92 35.49
C LEU A 658 -35.37 -8.50 35.76
N PRO A 659 -34.58 -8.30 36.83
CA PRO A 659 -33.87 -7.05 37.05
C PRO A 659 -32.74 -6.91 36.02
N ALA A 660 -32.33 -5.69 35.75
CA ALA A 660 -31.08 -5.43 35.01
C ALA A 660 -29.90 -6.11 35.72
N ALA A 661 -28.93 -6.62 34.94
CA ALA A 661 -27.75 -7.28 35.52
C ALA A 661 -27.05 -6.38 36.54
N PRO A 662 -26.66 -6.90 37.72
CA PRO A 662 -25.98 -6.10 38.73
C PRO A 662 -24.64 -5.62 38.20
N SER A 663 -24.42 -4.29 38.22
CA SER A 663 -23.15 -3.72 37.80
C SER A 663 -22.03 -4.21 38.75
N LEU A 664 -20.82 -4.50 38.18
CA LEU A 664 -19.65 -4.93 38.97
C LEU A 664 -19.18 -3.86 39.98
N GLU A 665 -19.58 -2.58 39.83
CA GLU A 665 -19.18 -1.49 40.71
C GLU A 665 -19.87 -1.54 42.09
N THR A 666 -20.97 -2.27 42.23
CA THR A 666 -21.66 -2.46 43.49
C THR A 666 -21.23 -3.71 44.27
N GLY A 667 -20.20 -4.41 43.78
CA GLY A 667 -19.76 -5.70 44.33
C GLY A 667 -19.09 -5.59 45.71
N LYS A 668 -19.87 -5.65 46.77
CA LYS A 668 -19.48 -6.41 47.94
C LYS A 668 -19.72 -7.88 47.62
N VAL A 669 -18.69 -8.58 47.17
CA VAL A 669 -18.69 -10.06 47.14
C VAL A 669 -18.92 -10.46 48.60
N PRO A 670 -19.96 -11.21 48.95
CA PRO A 670 -20.03 -11.82 50.26
C PRO A 670 -18.86 -12.80 50.37
N VAL A 671 -18.01 -12.62 51.38
CA VAL A 671 -16.92 -13.49 51.77
C VAL A 671 -17.46 -14.86 52.19
#